data_f0e5edca85cd7dbe8a33ca747ef6191e
#
_entry.id   f0e5edca85cd7dbe8a33ca747ef6191e
#
_cell.length_a   1.000
_cell.length_b   1.000
_cell.length_c   1.000
_cell.angle_alpha   90.00
_cell.angle_beta   90.00
_cell.angle_gamma   90.00
#
_symmetry.space_group_name_H-M   'P 1'
#
loop_
_entity.id
_entity.type
_entity.pdbx_description
1 polymer ?
#
loop_
_entity_poly.entity_id
_entity_poly.type
_entity_poly.pdbx_seq_one_letter_code
_entity_poly.pdbx_strand_id
1 'polypeptide(L)'
;MYLPENASRARLRQAENARSNRQEILTAWSQGQISRRDLIKLGLFTAAGTIILKSGLSPFAASADSTIPTGLPASPLFGVQPFTQPMPRLDLLARNAVSTLSPAPTAEANTTQQVLNPALEGVRPGDTGPIEGRPPGPIWAHQAFNQFFPQVAIEVTELGARTNTTYNPGVPSSLNSGINPAAPIPPRFHPSLPDQGPNAVWTYQGTFPPKLAQFRYGESALFRNHNGLPFSITQNGGFGRHTTSTHRHNGHHGAENDGFTGAFFFPGQFYDYHYPLTLAGFRTINPAATDPNAGGPADNGGIIKVPGDWHETMSSHWFHDHMFGFTSQNVYKGLAGMMNLYSAKDRGNEAINDGINLRLPSGTAKAWGNLDYDVNIMLADKAWNSNGQLAFDIFETDGFLGDVMTVNGAFKPFFEVERRKYRFRMLNAAVARFFTISLSDASPMIQIANDGNLLPNPVTLTQLDELGIAERYEIVIDFSRYPIGGKVWMVNLAEHEDGRRVANDLTLSQALSGTSPDPGVGRFLEFRIVRDPATPDQSQVPAVLIPNPDLSQVPVTRTRRFVFGDKGSQTTTDPVTSGRGPWGIGTDGGGQLNADFGRVSAAPKFGTREIWELVNDGGGWDHPIHVHFEESQILARNGSASNVPAWEKGRKDVFRLRPDGSVTITTQFRDFGGMFMEHCHNTTHEDNAMLLRWEIDDSGAPFVRPLPTPIPKPQGVTFQSPDDILPSAF
;
A
#
# COMPACT_ATOMS: atom_id res chain seq x y z
N MET A 1 -21.94 -5.43 -5.66
CA MET A 1 -23.34 -5.60 -6.17
C MET A 1 -24.19 -4.50 -5.61
N TYR A 2 -24.66 -3.60 -6.45
CA TYR A 2 -25.75 -2.69 -6.07
C TYR A 2 -27.05 -3.48 -6.09
N LEU A 3 -27.49 -3.91 -4.93
CA LEU A 3 -28.84 -4.43 -4.81
C LEU A 3 -29.80 -3.23 -4.83
N PRO A 4 -30.97 -3.34 -5.50
CA PRO A 4 -31.97 -2.31 -5.44
C PRO A 4 -32.34 -2.00 -3.96
N GLU A 5 -32.61 -0.74 -3.64
CA GLU A 5 -32.99 -0.32 -2.28
C GLU A 5 -34.16 -1.13 -1.69
N ASN A 6 -34.97 -1.73 -2.56
CA ASN A 6 -36.09 -2.60 -2.20
C ASN A 6 -35.76 -4.11 -2.21
N ALA A 7 -34.49 -4.47 -2.29
CA ALA A 7 -34.10 -5.87 -2.22
C ALA A 7 -34.50 -6.49 -0.87
N SER A 8 -35.10 -7.67 -0.92
CA SER A 8 -35.55 -8.36 0.32
C SER A 8 -34.36 -8.63 1.24
N ARG A 9 -34.59 -8.64 2.57
CA ARG A 9 -33.57 -9.00 3.57
C ARG A 9 -32.93 -10.35 3.31
N ALA A 10 -33.65 -11.28 2.68
CA ALA A 10 -33.09 -12.57 2.27
C ALA A 10 -32.10 -12.42 1.11
N ARG A 11 -32.36 -11.52 0.16
CA ARG A 11 -31.48 -11.24 -0.96
C ARG A 11 -30.22 -10.48 -0.51
N LEU A 12 -30.38 -9.55 0.44
CA LEU A 12 -29.27 -8.85 1.07
C LEU A 12 -28.35 -9.82 1.82
N ARG A 13 -28.94 -10.71 2.65
CA ARG A 13 -28.16 -11.76 3.32
C ARG A 13 -27.51 -12.74 2.35
N GLN A 14 -28.17 -13.10 1.25
CA GLN A 14 -27.57 -13.96 0.23
C GLN A 14 -26.42 -13.29 -0.49
N ALA A 15 -26.49 -11.99 -0.73
CA ALA A 15 -25.40 -11.22 -1.31
C ALA A 15 -24.23 -11.01 -0.32
N GLU A 16 -24.54 -10.82 0.95
CA GLU A 16 -23.53 -10.78 2.02
C GLU A 16 -22.86 -12.14 2.22
N ASN A 17 -23.63 -13.21 2.27
CA ASN A 17 -23.09 -14.57 2.31
C ASN A 17 -22.30 -14.91 1.03
N ALA A 18 -22.76 -14.48 -0.14
CA ALA A 18 -22.03 -14.62 -1.37
C ALA A 18 -20.71 -13.86 -1.36
N ARG A 19 -20.68 -12.72 -0.69
CA ARG A 19 -19.49 -11.91 -0.51
C ARG A 19 -18.49 -12.54 0.45
N SER A 20 -18.94 -13.05 1.59
CA SER A 20 -18.09 -13.75 2.56
C SER A 20 -17.67 -15.14 2.10
N ASN A 21 -18.51 -15.82 1.32
CA ASN A 21 -18.30 -17.18 0.82
C ASN A 21 -18.22 -17.24 -0.71
N ARG A 22 -17.65 -16.23 -1.30
CA ARG A 22 -17.52 -16.07 -2.77
C ARG A 22 -16.92 -17.32 -3.42
N GLN A 23 -15.90 -17.87 -2.79
CA GLN A 23 -15.22 -19.06 -3.27
C GLN A 23 -16.08 -20.31 -3.17
N GLU A 24 -16.83 -20.47 -2.07
CA GLU A 24 -17.74 -21.60 -1.96
C GLU A 24 -18.74 -21.61 -3.11
N ILE A 25 -19.21 -20.45 -3.51
CA ILE A 25 -20.16 -20.32 -4.63
C ILE A 25 -19.48 -20.68 -5.94
N LEU A 26 -18.27 -20.17 -6.21
CA LEU A 26 -17.52 -20.50 -7.40
C LEU A 26 -17.12 -21.97 -7.44
N THR A 27 -16.65 -22.49 -6.32
CA THR A 27 -16.30 -23.92 -6.17
C THR A 27 -17.54 -24.79 -6.32
N ALA A 28 -18.62 -24.47 -5.63
CA ALA A 28 -19.87 -25.23 -5.71
C ALA A 28 -20.47 -25.20 -7.11
N TRP A 29 -20.32 -24.09 -7.84
CA TRP A 29 -20.73 -24.00 -9.23
C TRP A 29 -19.83 -24.82 -10.17
N SER A 30 -18.53 -24.70 -10.05
CA SER A 30 -17.57 -25.49 -10.83
C SER A 30 -17.72 -27.00 -10.62
N GLN A 31 -18.17 -27.39 -9.43
CA GLN A 31 -18.47 -28.77 -9.07
C GLN A 31 -19.92 -29.20 -9.38
N GLY A 32 -20.73 -28.33 -9.98
CA GLY A 32 -22.12 -28.62 -10.32
C GLY A 32 -23.06 -28.71 -9.11
N GLN A 33 -22.64 -28.30 -7.92
CA GLN A 33 -23.43 -28.32 -6.67
C GLN A 33 -24.45 -27.17 -6.63
N ILE A 34 -24.21 -26.07 -7.34
CA ILE A 34 -25.17 -24.99 -7.54
C ILE A 34 -25.48 -24.88 -9.03
N SER A 35 -26.77 -24.76 -9.34
CA SER A 35 -27.23 -24.63 -10.71
C SER A 35 -27.13 -23.17 -11.19
N ARG A 36 -27.08 -22.98 -12.50
CA ARG A 36 -27.23 -21.67 -13.13
C ARG A 36 -28.44 -20.89 -12.63
N ARG A 37 -29.53 -21.59 -12.33
CA ARG A 37 -30.77 -21.00 -11.77
C ARG A 37 -30.56 -20.46 -10.38
N ASP A 38 -29.71 -21.09 -9.58
CA ASP A 38 -29.36 -20.63 -8.24
C ASP A 38 -28.47 -19.43 -8.30
N LEU A 39 -27.52 -19.38 -9.22
CA LEU A 39 -26.68 -18.19 -9.46
C LEU A 39 -27.51 -16.98 -9.96
N ILE A 40 -28.54 -17.23 -10.78
CA ILE A 40 -29.52 -16.19 -11.15
C ILE A 40 -30.29 -15.67 -9.92
N LYS A 41 -30.71 -16.57 -9.03
CA LYS A 41 -31.39 -16.19 -7.78
C LYS A 41 -30.46 -15.41 -6.84
N LEU A 42 -29.17 -15.70 -6.85
CA LEU A 42 -28.13 -14.97 -6.12
C LEU A 42 -27.75 -13.63 -6.78
N GLY A 43 -28.33 -13.33 -7.95
CA GLY A 43 -28.04 -12.11 -8.69
C GLY A 43 -26.70 -12.12 -9.43
N LEU A 44 -26.09 -13.29 -9.57
CA LEU A 44 -24.79 -13.49 -10.23
C LEU A 44 -24.90 -13.69 -11.75
N PHE A 45 -26.12 -13.86 -12.29
CA PHE A 45 -26.40 -13.96 -13.72
C PHE A 45 -27.66 -13.19 -14.11
N THR A 46 -27.67 -12.64 -15.31
CA THR A 46 -28.88 -12.04 -15.88
C THR A 46 -29.78 -13.13 -16.51
N ALA A 47 -31.08 -12.87 -16.60
CA ALA A 47 -32.04 -13.76 -17.22
C ALA A 47 -31.79 -14.01 -18.73
N ALA A 48 -30.99 -13.17 -19.39
CA ALA A 48 -30.67 -13.25 -20.82
C ALA A 48 -29.57 -14.27 -21.18
N GLY A 49 -28.94 -14.87 -20.19
CA GLY A 49 -28.30 -16.15 -20.37
C GLY A 49 -26.93 -16.23 -21.01
N THR A 50 -26.19 -15.17 -21.13
CA THR A 50 -24.79 -15.23 -21.61
C THR A 50 -23.84 -15.29 -20.44
N ILE A 51 -23.14 -16.41 -20.27
CA ILE A 51 -21.98 -16.52 -19.41
C ILE A 51 -20.84 -15.79 -20.12
N ILE A 52 -20.36 -14.70 -19.54
CA ILE A 52 -19.09 -14.12 -19.95
C ILE A 52 -18.01 -14.83 -19.15
N LEU A 53 -17.50 -15.92 -19.72
CA LEU A 53 -16.42 -16.74 -19.14
C LEU A 53 -15.03 -16.06 -19.21
N LYS A 54 -14.95 -14.81 -19.62
CA LYS A 54 -13.64 -14.17 -19.87
C LYS A 54 -13.10 -13.28 -18.75
N SER A 55 -13.90 -12.90 -17.76
CA SER A 55 -13.46 -11.86 -16.82
C SER A 55 -14.17 -11.88 -15.47
N GLY A 56 -14.26 -13.04 -14.87
CA GLY A 56 -14.95 -13.14 -13.57
C GLY A 56 -16.49 -13.19 -13.71
N LEU A 57 -17.15 -13.55 -12.62
CA LEU A 57 -18.61 -13.70 -12.55
C LEU A 57 -19.33 -12.37 -12.30
N SER A 58 -18.86 -11.27 -12.85
CA SER A 58 -19.51 -9.99 -12.64
C SER A 58 -20.87 -9.92 -13.32
N PRO A 59 -21.95 -9.62 -12.58
CA PRO A 59 -23.28 -9.42 -13.16
C PRO A 59 -23.39 -8.16 -14.02
N PHE A 60 -22.37 -7.30 -13.99
CA PHE A 60 -22.36 -6.02 -14.71
C PHE A 60 -21.65 -6.08 -16.07
N ALA A 61 -20.89 -7.15 -16.31
CA ALA A 61 -20.10 -7.30 -17.55
C ALA A 61 -20.95 -7.30 -18.84
N ALA A 62 -22.24 -7.62 -18.74
CA ALA A 62 -23.13 -7.70 -19.92
C ALA A 62 -23.69 -6.36 -20.42
N SER A 63 -23.47 -5.27 -19.70
CA SER A 63 -24.02 -3.94 -20.03
C SER A 63 -22.97 -2.83 -20.08
N ALA A 64 -21.68 -3.19 -20.07
CA ALA A 64 -20.61 -2.20 -20.02
C ALA A 64 -20.26 -1.72 -21.43
N ASP A 65 -20.31 -0.41 -21.63
CA ASP A 65 -19.64 0.26 -22.75
C ASP A 65 -18.13 0.43 -22.48
N SER A 66 -17.64 -0.02 -21.32
CA SER A 66 -16.22 -0.04 -20.98
C SER A 66 -15.50 -1.13 -21.78
N THR A 67 -14.38 -0.79 -22.36
CA THR A 67 -13.52 -1.73 -23.09
C THR A 67 -12.70 -2.60 -22.16
N ILE A 68 -12.55 -2.18 -20.89
CA ILE A 68 -11.94 -2.98 -19.82
C ILE A 68 -13.03 -3.60 -18.96
N PRO A 69 -12.98 -4.89 -18.68
CA PRO A 69 -13.95 -5.55 -17.82
C PRO A 69 -13.74 -5.14 -16.35
N THR A 70 -14.32 -4.02 -15.98
CA THR A 70 -14.35 -3.52 -14.60
C THR A 70 -15.41 -4.20 -13.75
N GLY A 71 -16.26 -5.00 -14.36
CA GLY A 71 -17.49 -5.51 -13.75
C GLY A 71 -18.59 -4.47 -13.60
N LEU A 72 -18.38 -3.25 -14.08
CA LEU A 72 -19.26 -2.10 -13.97
C LEU A 72 -19.48 -1.47 -15.35
N PRO A 73 -20.58 -0.73 -15.56
CA PRO A 73 -20.72 0.13 -16.74
C PRO A 73 -19.60 1.17 -16.79
N ALA A 74 -19.27 1.65 -17.99
CA ALA A 74 -18.26 2.70 -18.17
C ALA A 74 -18.56 3.92 -17.30
N SER A 75 -17.53 4.45 -16.65
CA SER A 75 -17.62 5.60 -15.75
C SER A 75 -17.96 6.88 -16.52
N PRO A 76 -19.07 7.56 -16.24
CA PRO A 76 -19.40 8.80 -16.93
C PRO A 76 -18.44 9.91 -16.50
N LEU A 77 -17.93 10.65 -17.47
CA LEU A 77 -16.99 11.75 -17.23
C LEU A 77 -17.68 13.12 -17.08
N PHE A 78 -18.97 13.24 -17.25
CA PHE A 78 -19.73 14.48 -17.09
C PHE A 78 -19.16 15.70 -17.86
N GLY A 79 -18.46 15.44 -18.98
CA GLY A 79 -17.79 16.47 -19.77
C GLY A 79 -16.46 16.98 -19.22
N VAL A 80 -15.93 16.39 -18.18
CA VAL A 80 -14.60 16.72 -17.63
C VAL A 80 -13.51 16.55 -18.68
N GLN A 81 -12.62 17.55 -18.74
CA GLN A 81 -11.45 17.50 -19.59
C GLN A 81 -10.20 17.18 -18.73
N PRO A 82 -9.29 16.30 -19.22
CA PRO A 82 -8.04 16.04 -18.54
C PRO A 82 -7.16 17.30 -18.50
N PHE A 83 -6.27 17.34 -17.52
CA PHE A 83 -5.27 18.40 -17.33
C PHE A 83 -5.86 19.80 -17.10
N THR A 84 -7.04 19.87 -16.48
CA THR A 84 -7.70 21.14 -16.16
C THR A 84 -7.74 21.45 -14.67
N GLN A 85 -7.23 20.54 -13.83
CA GLN A 85 -7.01 20.77 -12.39
C GLN A 85 -5.57 20.53 -12.01
N PRO A 86 -5.01 21.26 -11.02
CA PRO A 86 -3.70 20.97 -10.49
C PRO A 86 -3.69 19.63 -9.76
N MET A 87 -2.54 18.93 -9.79
CA MET A 87 -2.30 17.75 -8.98
C MET A 87 -2.27 18.16 -7.50
N PRO A 88 -3.12 17.57 -6.65
CA PRO A 88 -3.02 17.77 -5.21
C PRO A 88 -1.67 17.28 -4.69
N ARG A 89 -1.04 18.09 -3.84
CA ARG A 89 0.12 17.65 -3.07
C ARG A 89 -0.34 17.11 -1.72
N LEU A 90 0.44 16.22 -1.14
CA LEU A 90 0.11 15.64 0.15
C LEU A 90 0.52 16.60 1.27
N ASP A 91 -0.44 17.04 2.08
CA ASP A 91 -0.17 17.75 3.32
C ASP A 91 0.57 16.85 4.31
N LEU A 92 1.29 17.46 5.25
CA LEU A 92 1.97 16.71 6.30
C LEU A 92 1.03 16.35 7.45
N LEU A 93 1.18 15.12 7.95
CA LEU A 93 0.66 14.76 9.25
C LEU A 93 1.40 15.52 10.34
N ALA A 94 0.65 15.98 11.34
CA ALA A 94 1.22 16.67 12.49
C ALA A 94 2.13 15.72 13.28
N ARG A 95 3.28 16.23 13.71
CA ARG A 95 4.23 15.56 14.59
C ARG A 95 4.09 16.18 15.99
N ASN A 96 3.51 15.45 16.90
CA ASN A 96 3.16 15.94 18.21
C ASN A 96 4.09 15.37 19.28
N ALA A 97 4.13 15.99 20.45
CA ALA A 97 4.78 15.38 21.61
C ALA A 97 3.97 14.16 22.08
N VAL A 98 4.65 13.08 22.47
CA VAL A 98 3.98 11.86 22.97
C VAL A 98 3.07 12.14 24.17
N SER A 99 3.43 13.13 24.97
CA SER A 99 2.62 13.58 26.13
C SER A 99 1.25 14.15 25.76
N THR A 100 0.99 14.43 24.49
CA THR A 100 -0.34 14.90 24.03
C THR A 100 -1.33 13.77 23.83
N LEU A 101 -0.85 12.52 23.78
CA LEU A 101 -1.74 11.37 23.58
C LEU A 101 -2.54 11.07 24.83
N SER A 102 -3.83 10.86 24.68
CA SER A 102 -4.74 10.45 25.74
C SER A 102 -5.58 9.25 25.29
N PRO A 103 -5.50 8.11 26.01
CA PRO A 103 -4.58 7.83 27.11
C PRO A 103 -3.11 7.79 26.70
N ALA A 104 -2.21 7.85 27.67
CA ALA A 104 -0.78 7.72 27.42
C ALA A 104 -0.45 6.32 26.87
N PRO A 105 0.51 6.21 25.94
CA PRO A 105 0.92 4.91 25.42
C PRO A 105 1.63 4.08 26.49
N THR A 106 1.52 2.76 26.40
CA THR A 106 2.16 1.80 27.31
C THR A 106 3.05 0.83 26.56
N ALA A 107 4.07 0.30 27.25
CA ALA A 107 4.94 -0.73 26.68
C ALA A 107 4.22 -2.08 26.53
N GLU A 108 3.19 -2.33 27.31
CA GLU A 108 2.48 -3.61 27.39
C GLU A 108 1.02 -3.44 27.00
N ALA A 109 0.45 -4.49 26.44
CA ALA A 109 -0.99 -4.55 26.25
C ALA A 109 -1.69 -4.48 27.62
N ASN A 110 -2.47 -3.43 27.82
CA ASN A 110 -3.14 -3.22 29.09
C ASN A 110 -4.58 -3.70 29.01
N THR A 111 -4.83 -4.90 29.53
CA THR A 111 -6.17 -5.50 29.60
C THR A 111 -7.06 -4.87 30.67
N THR A 112 -6.50 -4.09 31.58
CA THR A 112 -7.24 -3.48 32.69
C THR A 112 -7.67 -2.05 32.39
N GLN A 113 -7.03 -1.37 31.46
CA GLN A 113 -7.47 -0.06 31.01
C GLN A 113 -8.65 -0.21 30.06
N GLN A 114 -9.80 0.12 30.53
CA GLN A 114 -11.05 0.10 29.79
C GLN A 114 -11.57 1.52 29.56
N VAL A 115 -10.68 2.42 29.24
CA VAL A 115 -11.04 3.80 28.97
C VAL A 115 -11.09 4.00 27.46
N LEU A 116 -12.28 4.25 26.96
CA LEU A 116 -12.47 4.63 25.57
C LEU A 116 -11.99 6.08 25.36
N ASN A 117 -11.47 6.37 24.20
CA ASN A 117 -11.13 7.75 23.86
C ASN A 117 -12.41 8.56 23.69
N PRO A 118 -12.76 9.48 24.61
CA PRO A 118 -14.00 10.22 24.54
C PRO A 118 -14.05 11.25 23.40
N ALA A 119 -12.91 11.50 22.74
CA ALA A 119 -12.84 12.39 21.59
C ALA A 119 -13.35 11.75 20.29
N LEU A 120 -13.56 10.42 20.28
CA LEU A 120 -14.09 9.74 19.11
C LEU A 120 -15.62 9.86 19.07
N GLU A 121 -16.11 10.35 17.94
CA GLU A 121 -17.54 10.41 17.68
C GLU A 121 -18.14 9.00 17.68
N GLY A 122 -19.21 8.81 18.44
CA GLY A 122 -19.93 7.53 18.51
C GLY A 122 -19.46 6.57 19.60
N VAL A 123 -18.40 6.88 20.35
CA VAL A 123 -18.05 6.11 21.54
C VAL A 123 -19.14 6.28 22.61
N ARG A 124 -19.61 5.15 23.14
CA ARG A 124 -20.68 5.16 24.14
C ARG A 124 -20.11 5.17 25.55
N PRO A 125 -20.69 5.96 26.47
CA PRO A 125 -20.35 5.83 27.88
C PRO A 125 -20.60 4.41 28.37
N GLY A 126 -19.61 3.83 29.02
CA GLY A 126 -19.70 2.48 29.58
C GLY A 126 -19.27 1.34 28.64
N ASP A 127 -18.90 1.63 27.40
CA ASP A 127 -18.25 0.66 26.55
C ASP A 127 -16.90 0.28 27.16
N THR A 128 -16.59 -1.02 27.13
CA THR A 128 -15.37 -1.54 27.74
C THR A 128 -14.60 -2.38 26.72
N GLY A 129 -13.30 -2.22 26.72
CA GLY A 129 -12.40 -3.00 25.87
C GLY A 129 -10.97 -2.56 26.03
N PRO A 130 -10.00 -3.29 25.55
CA PRO A 130 -8.64 -2.79 25.51
C PRO A 130 -8.63 -1.56 24.59
N ILE A 131 -8.03 -0.49 25.10
CA ILE A 131 -7.93 0.78 24.37
C ILE A 131 -6.77 0.79 23.38
N GLU A 132 -5.81 -0.10 23.56
CA GLU A 132 -4.72 -0.32 22.64
C GLU A 132 -4.95 -1.63 21.90
N GLY A 133 -4.74 -1.65 20.59
CA GLY A 133 -5.00 -2.80 19.76
C GLY A 133 -4.03 -3.95 19.89
N ARG A 134 -3.43 -4.12 21.06
CA ARG A 134 -2.54 -5.23 21.34
C ARG A 134 -3.31 -6.35 22.02
N PRO A 135 -3.05 -7.61 21.63
CA PRO A 135 -3.61 -8.75 22.33
C PRO A 135 -3.24 -8.71 23.82
N PRO A 136 -4.07 -9.26 24.69
CA PRO A 136 -3.77 -9.33 26.12
C PRO A 136 -2.49 -10.12 26.42
N GLY A 137 -1.74 -9.64 27.38
CA GLY A 137 -0.60 -10.34 27.95
C GLY A 137 0.78 -9.83 27.52
N PRO A 138 1.83 -10.18 28.28
CA PRO A 138 3.17 -9.62 28.11
C PRO A 138 3.87 -10.01 26.81
N ILE A 139 3.46 -11.12 26.18
CA ILE A 139 4.03 -11.58 24.91
C ILE A 139 3.71 -10.64 23.74
N TRP A 140 2.75 -9.76 23.90
CA TRP A 140 2.34 -8.76 22.92
C TRP A 140 2.75 -7.34 23.28
N ALA A 141 3.61 -7.18 24.26
CA ALA A 141 4.24 -5.90 24.52
C ALA A 141 5.01 -5.42 23.27
N HIS A 142 5.08 -4.12 23.11
CA HIS A 142 5.92 -3.55 22.05
C HIS A 142 7.38 -3.94 22.27
N GLN A 143 7.97 -4.61 21.29
CA GLN A 143 9.38 -4.99 21.35
C GLN A 143 10.26 -3.75 21.39
N ALA A 144 11.25 -3.78 22.28
CA ALA A 144 12.22 -2.69 22.49
C ALA A 144 11.61 -1.31 22.83
N PHE A 145 10.36 -1.23 23.33
CA PHE A 145 9.67 0.02 23.64
C PHE A 145 10.46 0.94 24.57
N ASN A 146 10.98 0.41 25.68
CA ASN A 146 11.77 1.20 26.64
C ASN A 146 13.16 1.56 26.11
N GLN A 147 13.71 0.77 25.19
CA GLN A 147 14.99 1.04 24.54
C GLN A 147 14.84 2.17 23.51
N PHE A 148 13.71 2.18 22.80
CA PHE A 148 13.38 3.18 21.80
C PHE A 148 12.07 3.87 22.18
N PHE A 149 12.09 4.50 23.38
CA PHE A 149 10.91 5.20 23.87
C PHE A 149 10.45 6.25 22.86
N PRO A 150 9.15 6.30 22.52
CA PRO A 150 8.66 7.22 21.51
C PRO A 150 8.98 8.68 21.82
N GLN A 151 9.56 9.37 20.86
CA GLN A 151 9.92 10.79 20.94
C GLN A 151 8.88 11.67 20.25
N VAL A 152 8.19 11.11 19.26
CA VAL A 152 7.16 11.80 18.49
C VAL A 152 5.91 10.93 18.39
N ALA A 153 4.75 11.58 18.42
CA ALA A 153 3.47 10.95 18.15
C ALA A 153 2.90 11.46 16.83
N ILE A 154 2.41 10.53 16.02
CA ILE A 154 1.54 10.81 14.88
C ILE A 154 0.19 10.20 15.20
N GLU A 155 -0.85 11.01 15.19
CA GLU A 155 -2.21 10.58 15.48
C GLU A 155 -3.05 10.75 14.22
N VAL A 156 -3.70 9.68 13.78
CA VAL A 156 -4.56 9.67 12.61
C VAL A 156 -5.92 9.09 12.97
N THR A 157 -6.94 9.49 12.21
CA THR A 157 -8.29 8.94 12.33
C THR A 157 -8.76 8.48 10.95
N GLU A 158 -9.13 7.24 10.84
CA GLU A 158 -9.82 6.69 9.68
C GLU A 158 -11.26 7.15 9.68
N LEU A 159 -11.67 7.83 8.64
CA LEU A 159 -13.05 8.29 8.51
C LEU A 159 -13.41 8.57 7.04
N GLY A 160 -14.70 8.76 6.79
CA GLY A 160 -15.18 9.25 5.50
C GLY A 160 -14.53 10.57 5.15
N ALA A 161 -13.99 10.68 3.95
CA ALA A 161 -13.35 11.91 3.50
C ALA A 161 -14.37 13.08 3.50
N ARG A 162 -13.97 14.19 4.09
CA ARG A 162 -14.81 15.39 4.25
C ARG A 162 -14.25 16.62 3.57
N THR A 163 -13.00 16.55 3.13
CA THR A 163 -12.26 17.69 2.61
C THR A 163 -11.22 17.22 1.62
N ASN A 164 -11.08 17.90 0.48
CA ASN A 164 -9.91 17.72 -0.34
C ASN A 164 -8.69 18.31 0.38
N THR A 165 -7.58 17.57 0.37
CA THR A 165 -6.31 18.09 0.88
C THR A 165 -5.83 19.22 0.00
N THR A 166 -5.34 20.26 0.64
CA THR A 166 -4.62 21.33 -0.03
C THR A 166 -3.19 21.35 0.44
N TYR A 167 -2.31 21.41 -0.51
CA TYR A 167 -0.90 21.57 -0.21
C TYR A 167 -0.52 23.02 -0.20
N ASN A 168 0.16 23.45 0.84
CA ASN A 168 0.91 24.70 0.77
C ASN A 168 2.07 24.89 1.74
N PRO A 169 2.81 23.98 2.30
CA PRO A 169 3.97 24.32 3.09
C PRO A 169 5.23 24.35 2.22
N GLY A 170 5.80 25.52 2.09
CA GLY A 170 7.17 25.69 1.63
C GLY A 170 7.41 25.54 0.13
N VAL A 171 6.42 25.16 -0.64
CA VAL A 171 6.52 25.31 -2.10
C VAL A 171 6.52 26.79 -2.41
N PRO A 172 7.36 27.26 -3.32
CA PRO A 172 7.22 28.61 -3.85
C PRO A 172 5.73 28.83 -4.11
N SER A 173 5.16 29.74 -3.36
CA SER A 173 3.72 29.85 -3.08
C SER A 173 2.80 30.03 -4.30
N SER A 174 3.37 30.02 -5.45
CA SER A 174 2.67 30.16 -6.72
C SER A 174 2.60 28.87 -7.53
N LEU A 175 3.35 27.83 -7.15
CA LEU A 175 3.32 26.56 -7.86
C LEU A 175 2.36 25.61 -7.15
N ASN A 176 1.36 25.10 -7.88
CA ASN A 176 0.41 24.12 -7.38
C ASN A 176 -0.38 24.54 -6.13
N SER A 177 -0.51 25.86 -5.90
CA SER A 177 -1.32 26.42 -4.81
C SER A 177 -2.83 26.38 -5.09
N GLY A 178 -3.23 25.61 -6.08
CA GLY A 178 -4.53 25.75 -6.74
C GLY A 178 -5.76 25.35 -5.95
N ILE A 179 -5.65 24.74 -4.78
CA ILE A 179 -6.82 24.40 -4.00
C ILE A 179 -6.54 24.68 -2.53
N ASN A 180 -6.75 25.88 -2.09
CA ASN A 180 -6.90 26.15 -0.67
C ASN A 180 -8.38 26.45 -0.39
N PRO A 181 -9.14 25.52 0.15
CA PRO A 181 -10.45 25.85 0.63
C PRO A 181 -10.32 26.67 1.90
N ALA A 182 -10.70 27.93 1.82
CA ALA A 182 -11.09 28.66 3.02
C ALA A 182 -12.28 27.99 3.73
N ALA A 183 -12.93 27.02 3.09
CA ALA A 183 -13.99 26.18 3.61
C ALA A 183 -13.81 24.73 3.17
N PRO A 184 -14.26 23.73 3.94
CA PRO A 184 -14.25 22.33 3.54
C PRO A 184 -14.94 22.15 2.18
N ILE A 185 -14.27 21.47 1.26
CA ILE A 185 -14.82 21.06 -0.04
C ILE A 185 -15.09 19.57 0.03
N PRO A 186 -16.29 19.08 -0.34
CA PRO A 186 -16.55 17.66 -0.41
C PRO A 186 -15.53 16.95 -1.29
N PRO A 187 -15.13 15.69 -0.99
CA PRO A 187 -14.20 14.94 -1.81
C PRO A 187 -14.73 14.78 -3.22
N ARG A 188 -13.89 15.04 -4.20
CA ARG A 188 -14.19 14.84 -5.62
C ARG A 188 -12.91 14.57 -6.39
N PHE A 189 -13.02 13.82 -7.47
CA PHE A 189 -11.87 13.49 -8.31
C PHE A 189 -11.50 14.60 -9.31
N HIS A 190 -12.44 15.54 -9.52
CA HIS A 190 -12.25 16.76 -10.32
C HIS A 190 -13.30 17.80 -9.95
N PRO A 191 -13.02 19.11 -9.99
CA PRO A 191 -14.00 20.16 -9.66
C PRO A 191 -15.32 20.11 -10.43
N SER A 192 -15.31 19.51 -11.64
CA SER A 192 -16.49 19.34 -12.48
C SER A 192 -17.15 17.96 -12.35
N LEU A 193 -16.59 17.05 -11.54
CA LEU A 193 -17.21 15.77 -11.22
C LEU A 193 -18.10 15.90 -9.98
N PRO A 194 -19.10 15.02 -9.83
CA PRO A 194 -19.96 15.02 -8.64
C PRO A 194 -19.14 14.84 -7.35
N ASP A 195 -19.61 15.47 -6.28
CA ASP A 195 -19.12 15.25 -4.93
C ASP A 195 -19.35 13.81 -4.53
N GLN A 196 -18.38 13.25 -3.82
CA GLN A 196 -18.51 11.91 -3.26
C GLN A 196 -19.37 11.95 -2.00
N GLY A 197 -20.20 10.94 -1.82
CA GLY A 197 -20.97 10.77 -0.60
C GLY A 197 -20.06 10.62 0.64
N PRO A 198 -20.57 10.87 1.84
CA PRO A 198 -19.77 10.93 3.08
C PRO A 198 -18.91 9.70 3.36
N ASN A 199 -19.33 8.53 2.88
CA ASN A 199 -18.65 7.25 3.09
C ASN A 199 -18.27 6.55 1.78
N ALA A 200 -18.32 7.25 0.64
CA ALA A 200 -17.86 6.71 -0.62
C ALA A 200 -16.33 6.59 -0.65
N VAL A 201 -15.64 7.57 -0.08
CA VAL A 201 -14.18 7.60 0.09
C VAL A 201 -13.85 7.57 1.57
N TRP A 202 -12.98 6.66 1.99
CA TRP A 202 -12.42 6.60 3.34
C TRP A 202 -10.95 6.98 3.29
N THR A 203 -10.47 7.67 4.30
CA THR A 203 -9.09 8.12 4.32
C THR A 203 -8.64 8.40 5.75
N TYR A 204 -7.36 8.51 5.92
CA TYR A 204 -6.76 8.96 7.17
C TYR A 204 -6.91 10.49 7.32
N GLN A 205 -7.35 10.95 8.48
CA GLN A 205 -7.62 12.37 8.81
C GLN A 205 -8.76 13.03 8.01
N GLY A 206 -9.57 12.25 7.30
CA GLY A 206 -10.70 12.77 6.54
C GLY A 206 -10.33 13.68 5.36
N THR A 207 -9.08 13.72 4.96
CA THR A 207 -8.60 14.51 3.81
C THR A 207 -8.40 13.62 2.60
N PHE A 208 -8.67 14.16 1.41
CA PHE A 208 -8.48 13.47 0.15
C PHE A 208 -7.67 14.33 -0.82
N PRO A 209 -6.49 13.88 -1.23
CA PRO A 209 -5.80 12.65 -0.83
C PRO A 209 -5.40 12.63 0.67
N PRO A 210 -5.01 11.46 1.21
CA PRO A 210 -4.49 11.34 2.56
C PRO A 210 -3.23 12.17 2.79
N LYS A 211 -2.96 12.53 4.04
CA LYS A 211 -1.77 13.27 4.42
C LYS A 211 -0.52 12.38 4.43
N LEU A 212 0.64 13.00 4.22
CA LEU A 212 1.96 12.39 4.20
C LEU A 212 2.54 12.31 5.62
N ALA A 213 3.02 11.14 6.03
CA ALA A 213 3.85 11.00 7.23
C ALA A 213 5.33 11.23 6.90
N GLN A 214 6.06 11.90 7.79
CA GLN A 214 7.51 12.05 7.70
C GLN A 214 8.19 11.49 8.94
N PHE A 215 9.20 10.65 8.72
CA PHE A 215 10.01 10.06 9.77
C PHE A 215 11.50 10.22 9.46
N ARG A 216 12.32 10.02 10.50
CA ARG A 216 13.78 9.99 10.39
C ARG A 216 14.38 8.95 11.32
N TYR A 217 15.47 8.35 10.92
CA TYR A 217 16.22 7.45 11.82
C TYR A 217 16.68 8.16 13.09
N GLY A 218 16.65 7.42 14.20
CA GLY A 218 17.03 7.90 15.52
C GLY A 218 15.94 8.64 16.29
N GLU A 219 14.75 8.76 15.72
CA GLU A 219 13.61 9.39 16.38
C GLU A 219 12.42 8.43 16.38
N SER A 220 12.37 7.58 17.42
CA SER A 220 11.28 6.62 17.56
C SER A 220 9.92 7.30 17.62
N ALA A 221 8.95 6.70 16.98
CA ALA A 221 7.60 7.25 16.83
C ALA A 221 6.54 6.32 17.39
N LEU A 222 5.46 6.91 17.90
CA LEU A 222 4.21 6.24 18.12
C LEU A 222 3.21 6.72 17.08
N PHE A 223 2.64 5.78 16.35
CA PHE A 223 1.59 6.03 15.38
C PHE A 223 0.27 5.49 15.94
N ARG A 224 -0.58 6.40 16.43
CA ARG A 224 -1.91 6.06 16.94
C ARG A 224 -2.93 6.19 15.83
N ASN A 225 -3.59 5.10 15.52
CA ASN A 225 -4.65 5.08 14.51
C ASN A 225 -6.01 4.87 15.18
N HIS A 226 -6.90 5.84 15.05
CA HIS A 226 -8.28 5.76 15.53
C HIS A 226 -9.18 5.28 14.38
N ASN A 227 -10.06 4.34 14.67
CA ASN A 227 -11.11 3.96 13.75
C ASN A 227 -12.36 4.84 14.00
N GLY A 228 -12.49 5.88 13.20
CA GLY A 228 -13.64 6.79 13.18
C GLY A 228 -14.64 6.47 12.07
N LEU A 229 -14.61 5.26 11.49
CA LEU A 229 -15.56 4.83 10.49
C LEU A 229 -16.96 4.65 11.10
N PRO A 230 -18.04 4.67 10.29
CA PRO A 230 -19.39 4.53 10.79
C PRO A 230 -19.62 3.20 11.53
N PHE A 231 -20.44 3.20 12.57
CA PHE A 231 -20.81 1.97 13.29
C PHE A 231 -21.74 1.06 12.49
N SER A 232 -22.49 1.61 11.55
CA SER A 232 -23.39 0.83 10.71
C SER A 232 -22.76 0.48 9.38
N ILE A 233 -22.67 -0.80 9.08
CA ILE A 233 -22.17 -1.27 7.79
C ILE A 233 -22.98 -0.79 6.60
N THR A 234 -24.25 -0.40 6.81
CA THR A 234 -25.07 0.17 5.73
C THR A 234 -24.61 1.56 5.30
N GLN A 235 -23.71 2.17 6.05
CA GLN A 235 -23.11 3.47 5.76
C GLN A 235 -21.74 3.36 5.09
N ASN A 236 -21.47 2.28 4.41
CA ASN A 236 -20.18 2.03 3.75
C ASN A 236 -20.13 2.48 2.27
N GLY A 237 -21.16 3.12 1.74
CA GLY A 237 -21.19 3.50 0.33
C GLY A 237 -21.25 2.32 -0.65
N GLY A 238 -21.68 1.14 -0.20
CA GLY A 238 -21.91 -0.06 -1.02
C GLY A 238 -20.82 -1.12 -0.96
N PHE A 239 -19.64 -0.83 -0.45
CA PHE A 239 -18.52 -1.76 -0.27
C PHE A 239 -17.57 -1.25 0.82
N GLY A 240 -16.55 -2.07 1.18
CA GLY A 240 -15.62 -1.75 2.25
C GLY A 240 -16.09 -2.22 3.62
N ARG A 241 -15.13 -2.34 4.54
CA ARG A 241 -15.31 -2.87 5.89
C ARG A 241 -14.95 -1.84 6.93
N HIS A 242 -15.70 -1.79 8.01
CA HIS A 242 -15.51 -0.80 9.08
C HIS A 242 -14.49 -1.22 10.13
N THR A 243 -14.16 -2.51 10.21
CA THR A 243 -13.02 -2.99 10.98
C THR A 243 -11.77 -2.88 10.12
N THR A 244 -10.67 -2.46 10.72
CA THR A 244 -9.43 -2.14 10.01
C THR A 244 -8.23 -2.70 10.74
N SER A 245 -7.15 -2.95 10.01
CA SER A 245 -5.83 -3.25 10.55
C SER A 245 -4.81 -2.50 9.72
N THR A 246 -4.03 -1.61 10.32
CA THR A 246 -3.14 -0.74 9.55
C THR A 246 -1.75 -1.34 9.45
N HIS A 247 -1.38 -1.75 8.25
CA HIS A 247 -0.04 -2.23 7.94
C HIS A 247 0.86 -1.06 7.54
N ARG A 248 2.05 -0.98 8.16
CA ARG A 248 3.14 -0.16 7.66
C ARG A 248 3.97 -0.97 6.68
N HIS A 249 3.74 -0.75 5.42
CA HIS A 249 4.42 -1.44 4.35
C HIS A 249 5.92 -1.09 4.34
N ASN A 250 6.75 -2.10 4.50
CA ASN A 250 8.20 -1.99 4.65
C ASN A 250 8.66 -1.35 5.97
N GLY A 251 8.20 -1.89 7.11
CA GLY A 251 8.59 -1.39 8.44
C GLY A 251 9.54 -2.34 9.18
N HIS A 252 10.67 -1.83 9.68
CA HIS A 252 11.57 -2.58 10.56
C HIS A 252 11.17 -2.35 12.03
N HIS A 253 10.34 -3.24 12.56
CA HIS A 253 9.76 -3.17 13.89
C HIS A 253 9.19 -4.53 14.32
N GLY A 254 8.77 -4.67 15.57
CA GLY A 254 8.15 -5.89 16.06
C GLY A 254 6.82 -6.20 15.33
N ALA A 255 6.52 -7.48 15.21
CA ALA A 255 5.33 -7.97 14.50
C ALA A 255 4.00 -7.43 15.04
N GLU A 256 3.93 -7.08 16.34
CA GLU A 256 2.76 -6.45 16.96
C GLU A 256 2.46 -5.04 16.40
N ASN A 257 3.43 -4.46 15.69
CA ASN A 257 3.31 -3.14 15.05
C ASN A 257 3.17 -3.22 13.52
N ASP A 258 3.10 -4.44 12.97
CA ASP A 258 3.09 -4.67 11.53
C ASP A 258 1.70 -4.53 10.90
N GLY A 259 0.64 -4.56 11.70
CA GLY A 259 -0.73 -4.56 11.20
C GLY A 259 -1.15 -5.93 10.67
N PHE A 260 -1.00 -6.97 11.52
CA PHE A 260 -1.45 -8.31 11.17
C PHE A 260 -2.91 -8.30 10.76
N THR A 261 -3.20 -8.93 9.65
CA THR A 261 -4.51 -8.91 8.99
C THR A 261 -5.69 -9.41 9.86
N GLY A 262 -5.39 -10.26 10.87
CA GLY A 262 -6.35 -10.74 11.86
C GLY A 262 -6.44 -9.89 13.12
N ALA A 263 -5.55 -8.94 13.34
CA ALA A 263 -5.52 -8.08 14.54
C ALA A 263 -6.24 -6.76 14.29
N PHE A 264 -7.46 -6.83 13.86
CA PHE A 264 -8.27 -5.67 13.52
C PHE A 264 -8.94 -5.02 14.74
N PHE A 265 -9.34 -3.78 14.58
CA PHE A 265 -10.05 -3.00 15.59
C PHE A 265 -11.31 -2.35 14.99
N PHE A 266 -12.23 -2.02 15.88
CA PHE A 266 -13.60 -1.61 15.52
C PHE A 266 -13.75 -0.10 15.53
N PRO A 267 -14.78 0.45 14.86
CA PRO A 267 -15.15 1.84 15.00
C PRO A 267 -15.26 2.25 16.48
N GLY A 268 -14.69 3.40 16.83
CA GLY A 268 -14.61 3.90 18.20
C GLY A 268 -13.37 3.45 18.98
N GLN A 269 -12.57 2.55 18.43
CA GLN A 269 -11.32 2.08 19.05
C GLN A 269 -10.11 2.70 18.37
N PHE A 270 -8.94 2.53 18.95
CA PHE A 270 -7.66 2.90 18.33
C PHE A 270 -6.63 1.80 18.55
N TYR A 271 -5.57 1.86 17.72
CA TYR A 271 -4.43 0.96 17.78
C TYR A 271 -3.14 1.80 17.85
N ASP A 272 -2.26 1.49 18.80
CA ASP A 272 -0.95 2.10 18.92
C ASP A 272 0.11 1.25 18.21
N TYR A 273 0.78 1.81 17.22
CA TYR A 273 1.90 1.20 16.53
C TYR A 273 3.20 1.89 16.97
N HIS A 274 4.13 1.13 17.50
CA HIS A 274 5.45 1.62 17.89
C HIS A 274 6.43 1.39 16.75
N TYR A 275 7.00 2.47 16.26
CA TYR A 275 8.04 2.43 15.25
C TYR A 275 9.37 2.87 15.85
N PRO A 276 10.31 1.96 16.13
CA PRO A 276 11.60 2.29 16.74
C PRO A 276 12.44 3.25 15.90
N LEU A 277 12.29 3.20 14.56
CA LEU A 277 13.04 4.00 13.59
C LEU A 277 14.54 3.94 13.86
N THR A 278 15.00 2.73 14.10
CA THR A 278 16.40 2.33 14.20
C THR A 278 16.82 1.60 12.95
N LEU A 279 18.11 1.45 12.75
CA LEU A 279 18.63 0.68 11.63
C LEU A 279 18.68 -0.82 11.99
N ALA A 280 18.51 -1.68 11.00
CA ALA A 280 18.62 -3.12 11.19
C ALA A 280 20.01 -3.50 11.72
N GLY A 281 20.08 -4.50 12.57
CA GLY A 281 21.33 -4.91 13.22
C GLY A 281 21.83 -3.93 14.30
N PHE A 282 20.96 -3.11 14.86
CA PHE A 282 21.36 -2.09 15.83
C PHE A 282 22.12 -2.62 17.06
N ARG A 283 21.98 -3.92 17.37
CA ARG A 283 22.71 -4.56 18.47
C ARG A 283 24.06 -5.12 18.07
N THR A 284 24.24 -5.45 16.79
CA THR A 284 25.39 -6.24 16.29
C THR A 284 26.23 -5.48 15.29
N ILE A 285 25.66 -4.54 14.57
CA ILE A 285 26.34 -3.75 13.54
C ILE A 285 26.46 -2.33 14.03
N ASN A 286 27.69 -1.81 14.13
CA ASN A 286 27.95 -0.45 14.60
C ASN A 286 27.19 -0.09 15.91
N PRO A 287 27.22 -0.94 16.97
CA PRO A 287 26.41 -0.74 18.17
C PRO A 287 26.76 0.52 18.97
N ALA A 288 27.94 1.09 18.74
CA ALA A 288 28.39 2.36 19.32
C ALA A 288 28.04 3.59 18.46
N ALA A 289 27.31 3.41 17.35
CA ALA A 289 26.91 4.47 16.42
C ALA A 289 28.08 5.35 15.95
N THR A 290 29.23 4.75 15.68
CA THR A 290 30.46 5.48 15.26
C THR A 290 30.56 5.68 13.75
N ASP A 291 29.87 4.85 12.94
CA ASP A 291 29.86 5.00 11.49
C ASP A 291 29.22 6.37 11.12
N PRO A 292 29.92 7.21 10.35
CA PRO A 292 29.42 8.53 9.97
C PRO A 292 28.16 8.49 9.10
N ASN A 293 27.93 7.38 8.35
CA ASN A 293 26.76 7.21 7.51
C ASN A 293 25.53 6.71 8.29
N ALA A 294 25.73 6.12 9.49
CA ALA A 294 24.66 5.56 10.29
C ALA A 294 23.97 6.65 11.12
N GLY A 295 22.85 7.14 10.62
CA GLY A 295 22.11 8.17 11.34
C GLY A 295 20.88 8.69 10.62
N GLY A 296 20.23 9.65 11.27
CA GLY A 296 19.13 10.43 10.74
C GLY A 296 19.44 11.93 10.75
N PRO A 297 18.65 12.75 10.07
CA PRO A 297 18.84 14.20 10.09
C PRO A 297 18.45 14.80 11.45
N ALA A 298 19.24 15.76 11.95
CA ALA A 298 18.95 16.54 13.13
C ALA A 298 18.29 17.89 12.79
N ASP A 299 17.55 18.47 13.73
CA ASP A 299 16.85 19.74 13.54
C ASP A 299 17.80 20.95 13.35
N ASN A 300 19.07 20.81 13.71
CA ASN A 300 20.12 21.80 13.48
C ASN A 300 20.87 21.61 12.15
N GLY A 301 20.41 20.70 11.28
CA GLY A 301 21.08 20.34 10.02
C GLY A 301 22.21 19.31 10.18
N GLY A 302 22.52 18.86 11.40
CA GLY A 302 23.49 17.81 11.68
C GLY A 302 22.93 16.39 11.49
N ILE A 303 23.54 15.44 12.21
CA ILE A 303 23.17 14.02 12.19
C ILE A 303 22.86 13.54 13.61
N ILE A 304 21.73 12.88 13.81
CA ILE A 304 21.43 12.03 14.94
C ILE A 304 22.15 10.70 14.69
N LYS A 305 23.03 10.28 15.58
CA LYS A 305 23.74 9.01 15.45
C LYS A 305 22.81 7.86 15.79
N VAL A 306 22.82 6.84 14.95
CA VAL A 306 21.98 5.64 15.09
C VAL A 306 22.85 4.40 14.94
N PRO A 307 22.82 3.45 15.88
CA PRO A 307 23.51 2.16 15.72
C PRO A 307 22.81 1.35 14.63
N GLY A 308 23.54 0.43 14.02
CA GLY A 308 23.01 -0.48 13.00
C GLY A 308 23.64 -0.32 11.64
N ASP A 309 23.07 -1.02 10.69
CA ASP A 309 23.54 -1.09 9.30
C ASP A 309 22.98 0.10 8.49
N TRP A 310 23.82 1.08 8.22
CA TRP A 310 23.43 2.26 7.46
C TRP A 310 23.03 1.98 6.00
N HIS A 311 23.30 0.78 5.48
CA HIS A 311 22.83 0.39 4.15
C HIS A 311 21.30 0.16 4.12
N GLU A 312 20.68 -0.05 5.27
CA GLU A 312 19.24 0.01 5.44
C GLU A 312 18.74 1.46 5.47
N THR A 313 18.83 2.15 4.35
CA THR A 313 18.34 3.53 4.24
C THR A 313 17.10 3.56 3.39
N MET A 314 15.99 3.32 4.01
CA MET A 314 14.68 3.34 3.37
C MET A 314 14.24 4.75 3.06
N SER A 315 13.51 4.95 2.00
CA SER A 315 13.12 6.25 1.49
C SER A 315 11.60 6.42 1.44
N SER A 316 10.92 5.72 0.54
CA SER A 316 9.48 5.82 0.38
C SER A 316 8.78 4.59 0.93
N HIS A 317 8.08 4.77 2.03
CA HIS A 317 7.18 3.78 2.59
C HIS A 317 5.74 4.19 2.34
N TRP A 318 4.81 3.39 2.79
CA TRP A 318 3.42 3.73 2.88
C TRP A 318 2.74 2.92 3.98
N PHE A 319 1.51 3.25 4.29
CA PHE A 319 0.67 2.52 5.22
C PHE A 319 -0.73 2.41 4.64
N HIS A 320 -1.37 1.29 4.90
CA HIS A 320 -2.68 1.01 4.32
C HIS A 320 -3.46 0.04 5.20
N ASP A 321 -4.75 -0.04 4.96
CA ASP A 321 -5.56 -1.07 5.60
C ASP A 321 -5.17 -2.46 5.09
N HIS A 322 -5.13 -3.40 6.02
CA HIS A 322 -4.77 -4.80 5.76
C HIS A 322 -5.82 -5.76 6.34
N MET A 323 -7.08 -5.31 6.41
CA MET A 323 -8.17 -6.12 6.95
C MET A 323 -8.42 -7.35 6.09
N PHE A 324 -8.34 -8.53 6.69
CA PHE A 324 -8.51 -9.80 5.97
C PHE A 324 -9.79 -9.86 5.15
N GLY A 325 -9.65 -10.17 3.85
CA GLY A 325 -10.75 -10.25 2.88
C GLY A 325 -11.35 -8.90 2.47
N PHE A 326 -10.72 -7.77 2.87
CA PHE A 326 -11.21 -6.42 2.57
C PHE A 326 -10.10 -5.41 2.25
N THR A 327 -8.86 -5.83 2.21
CA THR A 327 -7.73 -4.96 1.84
C THR A 327 -8.03 -4.24 0.52
N SER A 328 -8.47 -4.95 -0.51
CA SER A 328 -8.75 -4.36 -1.83
C SER A 328 -9.78 -3.25 -1.75
N GLN A 329 -10.88 -3.47 -1.03
CA GLN A 329 -11.99 -2.54 -0.95
C GLN A 329 -11.63 -1.30 -0.12
N ASN A 330 -10.97 -1.50 1.02
CA ASN A 330 -10.62 -0.43 1.95
C ASN A 330 -9.50 0.46 1.38
N VAL A 331 -8.48 -0.14 0.78
CA VAL A 331 -7.41 0.60 0.07
C VAL A 331 -7.97 1.33 -1.15
N TYR A 332 -8.82 0.69 -1.94
CA TYR A 332 -9.47 1.33 -3.08
C TYR A 332 -10.31 2.54 -2.68
N LYS A 333 -10.95 2.51 -1.50
CA LYS A 333 -11.68 3.66 -0.94
C LYS A 333 -10.77 4.81 -0.55
N GLY A 334 -9.48 4.56 -0.29
CA GLY A 334 -8.50 5.57 0.06
C GLY A 334 -7.79 5.37 1.41
N LEU A 335 -7.96 4.22 2.09
CA LEU A 335 -7.16 3.88 3.28
C LEU A 335 -5.74 3.47 2.86
N ALA A 336 -5.03 4.43 2.29
CA ALA A 336 -3.64 4.34 1.86
C ALA A 336 -2.98 5.71 2.06
N GLY A 337 -1.83 5.76 2.74
CA GLY A 337 -1.09 6.99 2.98
C GLY A 337 0.41 6.78 2.78
N MET A 338 1.08 7.74 2.15
CA MET A 338 2.54 7.65 1.95
C MET A 338 3.31 8.09 3.19
N MET A 339 4.51 7.53 3.32
CA MET A 339 5.50 7.91 4.33
C MET A 339 6.84 8.18 3.67
N ASN A 340 7.50 9.27 4.05
CA ASN A 340 8.89 9.53 3.66
C ASN A 340 9.79 9.32 4.89
N LEU A 341 10.79 8.47 4.76
CA LEU A 341 11.80 8.22 5.77
C LEU A 341 13.12 8.85 5.33
N TYR A 342 13.76 9.56 6.24
CA TYR A 342 15.02 10.28 6.01
C TYR A 342 16.16 9.68 6.84
N SER A 343 17.36 9.71 6.26
CA SER A 343 18.59 9.19 6.86
C SER A 343 19.72 10.22 6.80
N ALA A 344 20.87 9.88 7.34
CA ALA A 344 22.08 10.70 7.17
C ALA A 344 22.47 10.87 5.69
N LYS A 345 22.18 9.87 4.87
CA LYS A 345 22.48 9.84 3.43
C LYS A 345 21.45 10.61 2.60
N ASP A 346 20.21 10.65 3.04
CA ASP A 346 19.12 11.38 2.40
C ASP A 346 18.41 12.24 3.44
N ARG A 347 18.86 13.48 3.61
CA ARG A 347 18.32 14.40 4.62
C ARG A 347 17.11 15.18 4.13
N GLY A 348 16.75 15.08 2.85
CA GLY A 348 15.73 15.97 2.30
C GLY A 348 16.10 17.44 2.42
N ASN A 349 17.39 17.77 2.27
CA ASN A 349 17.91 19.13 2.16
C ASN A 349 19.12 19.13 1.21
N GLU A 350 18.95 19.70 0.03
CA GLU A 350 19.94 19.68 -1.04
C GLU A 350 21.12 20.66 -0.82
N ALA A 351 21.00 21.60 0.13
CA ALA A 351 22.06 22.56 0.43
C ALA A 351 23.16 21.98 1.34
N ILE A 352 22.85 20.94 2.13
CA ILE A 352 23.81 20.36 3.07
C ILE A 352 24.87 19.56 2.29
N ASN A 353 26.08 20.09 2.26
CA ASN A 353 27.22 19.49 1.54
C ASN A 353 28.34 19.14 2.53
N ASP A 354 28.16 18.03 3.23
CA ASP A 354 29.09 17.55 4.27
C ASP A 354 29.82 16.25 3.87
N GLY A 355 29.67 15.82 2.62
CA GLY A 355 30.27 14.57 2.12
C GLY A 355 29.48 13.32 2.46
N ILE A 356 28.42 13.40 3.27
CA ILE A 356 27.55 12.27 3.65
C ILE A 356 26.21 12.37 2.91
N ASN A 357 25.57 13.52 2.96
CA ASN A 357 24.29 13.77 2.31
C ASN A 357 24.40 13.70 0.78
N LEU A 358 23.56 12.90 0.16
CA LEU A 358 23.50 12.71 -1.31
C LEU A 358 23.00 13.96 -2.06
N ARG A 359 22.33 14.88 -1.36
CA ARG A 359 21.80 16.13 -1.91
C ARG A 359 20.78 15.90 -3.03
N LEU A 360 19.94 14.89 -2.89
CA LEU A 360 18.86 14.62 -3.83
C LEU A 360 17.88 15.81 -3.91
N PRO A 361 17.18 16.03 -5.04
CA PRO A 361 16.25 17.14 -5.19
C PRO A 361 15.21 17.15 -4.07
N SER A 362 15.13 18.24 -3.31
CA SER A 362 14.26 18.33 -2.13
C SER A 362 13.86 19.77 -1.78
N GLY A 363 14.81 20.70 -1.73
CA GLY A 363 14.65 22.07 -1.25
C GLY A 363 15.62 22.36 -0.10
N THR A 364 15.53 23.57 0.45
CA THR A 364 16.52 24.09 1.41
C THR A 364 15.90 24.83 2.62
N ALA A 365 14.58 25.00 2.65
CA ALA A 365 13.89 25.84 3.64
C ALA A 365 13.93 25.27 5.07
N LYS A 366 13.94 23.94 5.20
CA LYS A 366 13.98 23.22 6.47
C LYS A 366 15.32 22.51 6.65
N ALA A 367 15.70 22.23 7.88
CA ALA A 367 16.89 21.45 8.19
C ALA A 367 16.87 20.05 7.55
N TRP A 368 15.68 19.46 7.42
CA TRP A 368 15.44 18.17 6.77
C TRP A 368 14.02 18.07 6.23
N GLY A 369 13.79 17.08 5.36
CA GLY A 369 12.45 16.72 4.89
C GLY A 369 11.76 17.81 4.08
N ASN A 370 12.50 18.60 3.28
CA ASN A 370 11.92 19.55 2.36
C ASN A 370 11.17 18.83 1.23
N LEU A 371 10.03 19.36 0.85
CA LEU A 371 9.15 18.80 -0.17
C LEU A 371 9.01 19.71 -1.41
N ASP A 372 9.78 20.81 -1.50
CA ASP A 372 9.64 21.74 -2.61
C ASP A 372 9.83 21.05 -3.96
N TYR A 373 10.85 20.20 -4.04
CA TYR A 373 11.27 19.48 -5.25
C TYR A 373 11.31 17.95 -5.03
N ASP A 374 10.80 17.47 -3.90
CA ASP A 374 10.60 16.06 -3.54
C ASP A 374 9.09 15.81 -3.46
N VAL A 375 8.52 15.16 -4.46
CA VAL A 375 7.08 15.15 -4.73
C VAL A 375 6.55 13.72 -4.67
N ASN A 376 5.59 13.47 -3.78
CA ASN A 376 4.91 12.20 -3.68
C ASN A 376 3.78 12.09 -4.71
N ILE A 377 3.71 10.95 -5.39
CA ILE A 377 2.71 10.60 -6.41
C ILE A 377 2.11 9.24 -6.06
N MET A 378 0.80 9.20 -5.80
CA MET A 378 0.02 7.97 -5.69
C MET A 378 -0.76 7.77 -6.98
N LEU A 379 -0.47 6.68 -7.67
CA LEU A 379 -1.16 6.25 -8.89
C LEU A 379 -2.26 5.26 -8.53
N ALA A 380 -3.45 5.48 -9.03
CA ALA A 380 -4.55 4.53 -8.91
C ALA A 380 -5.55 4.73 -10.05
N ASP A 381 -6.19 3.65 -10.44
CA ASP A 381 -7.37 3.68 -11.29
C ASP A 381 -8.63 3.57 -10.43
N LYS A 382 -9.69 4.22 -10.89
CA LYS A 382 -10.98 4.26 -10.22
C LYS A 382 -12.10 3.99 -11.21
N ALA A 383 -13.26 3.61 -10.70
CA ALA A 383 -14.51 3.56 -11.45
C ALA A 383 -15.62 4.16 -10.61
N TRP A 384 -16.64 4.68 -11.26
CA TRP A 384 -17.83 5.19 -10.58
C TRP A 384 -19.12 4.84 -11.32
N ASN A 385 -20.20 4.87 -10.58
CA ASN A 385 -21.52 4.57 -11.11
C ASN A 385 -22.08 5.74 -11.93
N SER A 386 -23.30 5.57 -12.47
CA SER A 386 -23.99 6.58 -13.27
C SER A 386 -24.18 7.94 -12.57
N ASN A 387 -24.10 7.99 -11.24
CA ASN A 387 -24.20 9.21 -10.45
C ASN A 387 -22.83 9.81 -10.10
N GLY A 388 -21.74 9.22 -10.60
CA GLY A 388 -20.36 9.66 -10.31
C GLY A 388 -19.84 9.25 -8.94
N GLN A 389 -20.51 8.36 -8.22
CA GLN A 389 -20.03 7.86 -6.94
C GLN A 389 -19.07 6.69 -7.15
N LEU A 390 -18.02 6.64 -6.34
CA LEU A 390 -17.02 5.58 -6.36
C LEU A 390 -17.71 4.21 -6.30
N ALA A 391 -17.31 3.30 -7.17
CA ALA A 391 -17.89 1.98 -7.32
C ALA A 391 -16.80 0.90 -7.40
N PHE A 392 -17.12 -0.30 -6.94
CA PHE A 392 -16.22 -1.44 -6.91
C PHE A 392 -17.00 -2.73 -7.18
N ASP A 393 -16.47 -3.61 -8.01
CA ASP A 393 -17.03 -4.95 -8.19
C ASP A 393 -16.44 -5.92 -7.18
N ILE A 394 -17.21 -6.20 -6.14
CA ILE A 394 -16.81 -7.14 -5.08
C ILE A 394 -16.73 -8.60 -5.53
N PHE A 395 -17.17 -8.93 -6.75
CA PHE A 395 -17.16 -10.29 -7.30
C PHE A 395 -15.99 -10.54 -8.25
N GLU A 396 -15.21 -9.51 -8.56
CA GLU A 396 -14.02 -9.66 -9.40
C GLU A 396 -12.91 -10.38 -8.64
N THR A 397 -12.44 -11.53 -9.14
CA THR A 397 -11.41 -12.35 -8.51
C THR A 397 -10.07 -12.34 -9.24
N ASP A 398 -10.06 -11.95 -10.52
CA ASP A 398 -8.83 -11.88 -11.32
C ASP A 398 -8.03 -10.61 -11.02
N GLY A 399 -8.73 -9.55 -10.61
CA GLY A 399 -8.17 -8.25 -10.32
C GLY A 399 -9.07 -7.13 -10.82
N PHE A 400 -9.58 -6.31 -9.91
CA PHE A 400 -10.44 -5.20 -10.28
C PHE A 400 -9.65 -4.08 -10.96
N LEU A 401 -10.09 -3.67 -12.15
CA LEU A 401 -9.57 -2.54 -12.89
C LEU A 401 -10.61 -1.40 -12.95
N GLY A 402 -10.16 -0.20 -12.64
CA GLY A 402 -10.90 1.02 -12.94
C GLY A 402 -10.67 1.50 -14.38
N ASP A 403 -11.56 2.32 -14.89
CA ASP A 403 -11.46 2.94 -16.21
C ASP A 403 -11.07 4.42 -16.16
N VAL A 404 -10.80 4.95 -14.98
CA VAL A 404 -10.44 6.35 -14.75
C VAL A 404 -9.12 6.47 -14.00
N MET A 405 -8.13 7.05 -14.67
CA MET A 405 -6.80 7.26 -14.09
C MET A 405 -6.77 8.46 -13.15
N THR A 406 -6.24 8.26 -11.93
CA THR A 406 -6.04 9.31 -10.94
C THR A 406 -4.60 9.39 -10.46
N VAL A 407 -4.18 10.61 -10.15
CA VAL A 407 -2.91 10.93 -9.50
C VAL A 407 -3.21 11.73 -8.25
N ASN A 408 -2.79 11.23 -7.08
CA ASN A 408 -3.15 11.83 -5.78
C ASN A 408 -4.66 12.10 -5.65
N GLY A 409 -5.48 11.15 -6.14
CA GLY A 409 -6.93 11.27 -6.13
C GLY A 409 -7.53 12.26 -7.14
N ALA A 410 -6.74 12.93 -7.96
CA ALA A 410 -7.21 13.83 -9.00
C ALA A 410 -7.24 13.14 -10.38
N PHE A 411 -8.32 13.34 -11.14
CA PHE A 411 -8.44 12.83 -12.51
C PHE A 411 -7.47 13.54 -13.44
N LYS A 412 -6.51 12.81 -13.98
CA LYS A 412 -5.53 13.26 -14.98
C LYS A 412 -5.12 14.74 -14.80
N PRO A 413 -4.44 15.10 -13.68
CA PRO A 413 -4.14 16.50 -13.35
C PRO A 413 -2.94 17.05 -14.11
N PHE A 414 -2.68 18.36 -13.92
CA PHE A 414 -1.41 18.98 -14.29
C PHE A 414 -0.56 19.32 -13.05
N PHE A 415 0.74 19.43 -13.24
CA PHE A 415 1.70 19.86 -12.23
C PHE A 415 2.65 20.90 -12.79
N GLU A 416 2.74 22.06 -12.14
CA GLU A 416 3.64 23.14 -12.55
C GLU A 416 5.04 22.90 -11.98
N VAL A 417 6.06 23.08 -12.83
CA VAL A 417 7.46 22.86 -12.48
C VAL A 417 8.32 24.05 -12.90
N GLU A 418 9.39 24.29 -12.12
CA GLU A 418 10.49 25.16 -12.48
C GLU A 418 11.51 24.42 -13.34
N ARG A 419 12.36 25.16 -14.07
CA ARG A 419 13.44 24.60 -14.92
C ARG A 419 14.61 24.09 -14.08
N ARG A 420 14.37 22.98 -13.33
CA ARG A 420 15.37 22.32 -12.49
C ARG A 420 15.04 20.85 -12.30
N LYS A 421 15.87 20.11 -11.54
CA LYS A 421 15.60 18.75 -11.16
C LYS A 421 14.52 18.65 -10.09
N TYR A 422 13.61 17.67 -10.27
CA TYR A 422 12.61 17.23 -9.30
C TYR A 422 12.77 15.74 -9.04
N ARG A 423 12.58 15.33 -7.80
CA ARG A 423 12.40 13.94 -7.39
C ARG A 423 10.91 13.62 -7.30
N PHE A 424 10.50 12.52 -7.88
CA PHE A 424 9.14 12.01 -7.75
C PHE A 424 9.19 10.67 -7.05
N ARG A 425 8.47 10.56 -5.94
CA ARG A 425 8.27 9.33 -5.18
C ARG A 425 6.93 8.75 -5.61
N MET A 426 6.98 7.71 -6.43
CA MET A 426 5.79 7.12 -7.03
C MET A 426 5.41 5.86 -6.27
N LEU A 427 4.13 5.73 -5.95
CA LEU A 427 3.49 4.53 -5.38
C LEU A 427 2.40 4.06 -6.34
N ASN A 428 2.40 2.79 -6.70
CA ASN A 428 1.25 2.16 -7.30
C ASN A 428 0.27 1.72 -6.20
N ALA A 429 -0.78 2.50 -5.99
CA ALA A 429 -1.85 2.26 -5.03
C ALA A 429 -3.14 1.75 -5.70
N ALA A 430 -3.04 1.15 -6.88
CA ALA A 430 -4.14 0.48 -7.56
C ALA A 430 -4.48 -0.87 -6.88
N VAL A 431 -5.57 -1.48 -7.27
CA VAL A 431 -5.98 -2.82 -6.81
C VAL A 431 -5.24 -3.93 -7.59
N ALA A 432 -5.23 -3.80 -8.92
CA ALA A 432 -4.66 -4.79 -9.82
C ALA A 432 -3.94 -4.22 -11.06
N ARG A 433 -4.01 -2.89 -11.27
CA ARG A 433 -3.41 -2.26 -12.45
C ARG A 433 -1.90 -2.08 -12.29
N PHE A 434 -1.15 -2.51 -13.29
CA PHE A 434 0.26 -2.22 -13.47
C PHE A 434 0.46 -0.98 -14.34
N PHE A 435 1.62 -0.33 -14.21
CA PHE A 435 1.97 0.84 -15.00
C PHE A 435 3.36 0.69 -15.61
N THR A 436 3.50 1.01 -16.89
CA THR A 436 4.80 1.19 -17.56
C THR A 436 4.89 2.64 -18.00
N ILE A 437 5.80 3.41 -17.40
CA ILE A 437 5.78 4.87 -17.50
C ILE A 437 6.91 5.38 -18.39
N SER A 438 6.57 6.28 -19.31
CA SER A 438 7.53 7.05 -20.12
C SER A 438 7.14 8.52 -20.11
N LEU A 439 8.08 9.41 -20.46
CA LEU A 439 7.74 10.80 -20.81
C LEU A 439 7.28 10.88 -22.27
N SER A 440 6.36 11.78 -22.57
CA SER A 440 5.71 11.87 -23.89
C SER A 440 6.66 12.22 -25.06
N ASP A 441 7.87 12.68 -24.76
CA ASP A 441 8.93 12.98 -25.69
C ASP A 441 10.12 12.02 -25.61
N ALA A 442 9.95 10.91 -24.88
CA ALA A 442 10.98 9.92 -24.58
C ALA A 442 12.24 10.52 -23.88
N SER A 443 12.11 11.66 -23.21
CA SER A 443 13.19 12.21 -22.40
C SER A 443 13.58 11.26 -21.27
N PRO A 444 14.86 11.19 -20.89
CA PRO A 444 15.31 10.29 -19.85
C PRO A 444 14.82 10.73 -18.46
N MET A 445 14.50 9.71 -17.66
CA MET A 445 14.25 9.75 -16.23
C MET A 445 15.39 9.00 -15.52
N ILE A 446 15.78 9.42 -14.34
CA ILE A 446 16.84 8.77 -13.56
C ILE A 446 16.18 8.05 -12.38
N GLN A 447 16.09 6.74 -12.42
CA GLN A 447 15.59 5.96 -11.28
C GLN A 447 16.66 5.87 -10.20
N ILE A 448 16.29 6.20 -8.96
CA ILE A 448 17.20 6.26 -7.81
C ILE A 448 16.80 5.34 -6.66
N ALA A 449 15.56 4.84 -6.64
CA ALA A 449 15.08 3.93 -5.59
C ALA A 449 14.01 2.97 -6.11
N ASN A 450 13.88 1.84 -5.39
CA ASN A 450 12.78 0.88 -5.45
C ASN A 450 12.28 0.59 -4.04
N ASP A 451 10.99 0.38 -3.88
CA ASP A 451 10.35 -0.13 -2.66
C ASP A 451 10.94 0.48 -1.37
N GLY A 452 11.17 1.79 -1.39
CA GLY A 452 11.67 2.53 -0.25
C GLY A 452 13.19 2.47 -0.06
N ASN A 453 13.94 1.77 -0.90
CA ASN A 453 15.40 1.67 -0.80
C ASN A 453 16.09 2.35 -1.97
N LEU A 454 17.08 3.20 -1.67
CA LEU A 454 17.93 3.79 -2.69
C LEU A 454 18.74 2.67 -3.39
N LEU A 455 18.84 2.78 -4.71
CA LEU A 455 19.64 1.86 -5.51
C LEU A 455 21.15 2.00 -5.20
N PRO A 456 21.96 0.98 -5.48
CA PRO A 456 23.40 1.15 -5.43
C PRO A 456 23.92 2.26 -6.36
N ASN A 457 23.37 2.31 -7.56
CA ASN A 457 23.68 3.30 -8.56
C ASN A 457 22.39 3.80 -9.23
N PRO A 458 22.30 5.08 -9.62
CA PRO A 458 21.17 5.56 -10.39
C PRO A 458 21.13 4.93 -11.78
N VAL A 459 19.92 4.71 -12.31
CA VAL A 459 19.73 4.12 -13.64
C VAL A 459 18.94 5.09 -14.51
N THR A 460 19.53 5.45 -15.66
CA THR A 460 18.87 6.35 -16.63
C THR A 460 18.03 5.55 -17.61
N LEU A 461 16.75 5.86 -17.69
CA LEU A 461 15.75 5.15 -18.47
C LEU A 461 14.86 6.13 -19.25
N THR A 462 14.48 5.79 -20.47
CA THR A 462 13.44 6.52 -21.23
C THR A 462 12.06 5.94 -21.01
N GLN A 463 12.01 4.72 -20.49
CA GLN A 463 10.83 3.99 -20.06
C GLN A 463 11.19 3.27 -18.77
N LEU A 464 10.39 3.45 -17.73
CA LEU A 464 10.54 2.69 -16.49
C LEU A 464 10.09 1.26 -16.72
N ASP A 465 10.58 0.36 -15.89
CA ASP A 465 10.04 -0.99 -15.83
C ASP A 465 8.59 -0.95 -15.33
N GLU A 466 7.88 -2.03 -15.53
CA GLU A 466 6.53 -2.20 -15.05
C GLU A 466 6.46 -2.03 -13.53
N LEU A 467 5.66 -1.09 -13.08
CA LEU A 467 5.41 -0.78 -11.68
C LEU A 467 4.20 -1.60 -11.20
N GLY A 468 4.44 -2.67 -10.50
CA GLY A 468 3.41 -3.52 -9.91
C GLY A 468 2.72 -2.85 -8.72
N ILE A 469 1.61 -3.44 -8.29
CA ILE A 469 0.84 -2.95 -7.14
C ILE A 469 1.73 -2.98 -5.90
N ALA A 470 1.69 -1.92 -5.10
CA ALA A 470 2.53 -1.63 -3.93
C ALA A 470 4.00 -1.33 -4.21
N GLU A 471 4.52 -1.55 -5.41
CA GLU A 471 5.87 -1.10 -5.72
C GLU A 471 5.98 0.42 -5.64
N ARG A 472 7.14 0.90 -5.20
CA ARG A 472 7.50 2.31 -5.18
C ARG A 472 8.71 2.50 -6.05
N TYR A 473 8.65 3.44 -6.99
CA TYR A 473 9.82 3.91 -7.74
C TYR A 473 10.08 5.36 -7.41
N GLU A 474 11.35 5.70 -7.23
CA GLU A 474 11.73 7.09 -7.14
C GLU A 474 12.58 7.48 -8.34
N ILE A 475 12.15 8.54 -8.99
CA ILE A 475 12.80 9.03 -10.21
C ILE A 475 13.17 10.51 -10.06
N VAL A 476 14.22 10.91 -10.76
CA VAL A 476 14.58 12.32 -10.96
C VAL A 476 14.34 12.68 -12.40
N ILE A 477 13.59 13.77 -12.61
CA ILE A 477 13.38 14.40 -13.93
C ILE A 477 14.04 15.77 -13.91
N ASP A 478 14.83 16.07 -14.94
CA ASP A 478 15.47 17.39 -15.12
C ASP A 478 14.67 18.22 -16.12
N PHE A 479 13.90 19.17 -15.59
CA PHE A 479 13.10 20.08 -16.41
C PHE A 479 13.89 21.29 -16.94
N SER A 480 15.16 21.45 -16.61
CA SER A 480 16.00 22.54 -17.15
C SER A 480 16.15 22.48 -18.66
N ARG A 481 15.99 21.31 -19.24
CA ARG A 481 16.05 21.06 -20.69
C ARG A 481 14.88 21.62 -21.48
N TYR A 482 13.77 21.94 -20.83
CA TYR A 482 12.55 22.41 -21.49
C TYR A 482 12.46 23.92 -21.48
N PRO A 483 11.87 24.55 -22.51
CA PRO A 483 11.60 25.99 -22.50
C PRO A 483 10.46 26.33 -21.52
N ILE A 484 10.46 27.56 -21.02
CA ILE A 484 9.32 28.12 -20.27
C ILE A 484 8.09 28.12 -21.20
N GLY A 485 6.94 27.72 -20.67
CA GLY A 485 5.70 27.50 -21.42
C GLY A 485 5.62 26.13 -22.09
N GLY A 486 6.69 25.33 -22.04
CA GLY A 486 6.70 23.96 -22.53
C GLY A 486 5.84 23.03 -21.68
N LYS A 487 5.47 21.90 -22.28
CA LYS A 487 4.70 20.85 -21.61
C LYS A 487 5.30 19.48 -21.95
N VAL A 488 5.27 18.58 -20.97
CA VAL A 488 5.61 17.18 -21.14
C VAL A 488 4.66 16.35 -20.26
N TRP A 489 4.36 15.13 -20.64
CA TRP A 489 3.40 14.28 -19.93
C TRP A 489 4.06 12.99 -19.46
N MET A 490 3.65 12.48 -18.31
CA MET A 490 3.78 11.06 -18.01
C MET A 490 2.73 10.28 -18.81
N VAL A 491 3.16 9.17 -19.39
CA VAL A 491 2.37 8.32 -20.29
C VAL A 491 2.45 6.90 -19.77
N ASN A 492 1.31 6.25 -19.57
CA ASN A 492 1.26 4.82 -19.30
C ASN A 492 1.23 4.02 -20.59
N LEU A 493 2.13 3.05 -20.72
CA LEU A 493 2.30 2.17 -21.87
C LEU A 493 1.71 0.78 -21.65
N ALA A 494 1.40 0.42 -20.40
CA ALA A 494 0.85 -0.88 -20.04
C ALA A 494 -0.63 -0.96 -20.39
N GLU A 495 -0.97 -1.82 -21.34
CA GLU A 495 -2.35 -2.08 -21.76
C GLU A 495 -2.88 -3.35 -21.12
N HIS A 496 -4.05 -3.27 -20.51
CA HIS A 496 -4.73 -4.39 -19.89
C HIS A 496 -5.98 -4.78 -20.69
N GLU A 497 -6.24 -6.08 -20.79
CA GLU A 497 -7.50 -6.64 -21.27
C GLU A 497 -8.41 -7.04 -20.11
N ASP A 498 -7.79 -7.39 -18.97
CA ASP A 498 -8.45 -7.76 -17.71
C ASP A 498 -7.49 -7.52 -16.52
N GLY A 499 -7.90 -7.90 -15.31
CA GLY A 499 -7.11 -7.72 -14.09
C GLY A 499 -5.97 -8.73 -13.88
N ARG A 500 -5.69 -9.60 -14.84
CA ARG A 500 -4.73 -10.68 -14.67
C ARG A 500 -3.29 -10.22 -14.80
N ARG A 501 -3.01 -9.39 -15.80
CA ARG A 501 -1.66 -8.93 -16.14
C ARG A 501 -1.70 -7.81 -17.17
N VAL A 502 -0.54 -7.25 -17.45
CA VAL A 502 -0.35 -6.44 -18.67
C VAL A 502 -0.50 -7.37 -19.89
N ALA A 503 -1.46 -7.05 -20.75
CA ALA A 503 -1.71 -7.79 -21.98
C ALA A 503 -0.70 -7.41 -23.06
N ASN A 504 -0.41 -6.10 -23.19
CA ASN A 504 0.52 -5.58 -24.18
C ASN A 504 1.36 -4.43 -23.58
N ASP A 505 2.67 -4.49 -23.76
CA ASP A 505 3.58 -3.36 -23.58
C ASP A 505 3.59 -2.54 -24.89
N LEU A 506 2.85 -1.43 -24.88
CA LEU A 506 2.75 -0.58 -26.07
C LEU A 506 4.00 0.28 -26.25
N THR A 507 4.36 0.55 -27.50
CA THR A 507 5.32 1.62 -27.78
C THR A 507 4.74 2.98 -27.39
N LEU A 508 5.61 3.96 -27.11
CA LEU A 508 5.17 5.33 -26.77
C LEU A 508 4.24 5.90 -27.87
N SER A 509 4.54 5.66 -29.13
CA SER A 509 3.71 6.12 -30.25
C SER A 509 2.31 5.50 -30.23
N GLN A 510 2.20 4.20 -29.94
CA GLN A 510 0.91 3.52 -29.83
C GLN A 510 0.12 4.06 -28.63
N ALA A 511 0.75 4.20 -27.47
CA ALA A 511 0.08 4.74 -26.27
C ALA A 511 -0.39 6.19 -26.48
N LEU A 512 0.32 6.99 -27.28
CA LEU A 512 -0.05 8.37 -27.58
C LEU A 512 -1.10 8.51 -28.68
N SER A 513 -1.33 7.47 -29.47
CA SER A 513 -2.30 7.49 -30.58
C SER A 513 -3.77 7.60 -30.11
N GLY A 514 -4.04 7.20 -28.86
CA GLY A 514 -5.40 7.15 -28.29
C GLY A 514 -6.27 6.03 -28.89
N THR A 515 -5.66 5.01 -29.49
CA THR A 515 -6.36 3.87 -30.12
C THR A 515 -6.43 2.62 -29.22
N SER A 516 -5.75 2.63 -28.07
CA SER A 516 -5.85 1.54 -27.10
C SER A 516 -7.29 1.41 -26.59
N PRO A 517 -7.81 0.19 -26.48
CA PRO A 517 -9.11 -0.04 -25.85
C PRO A 517 -9.05 0.18 -24.32
N ASP A 518 -7.87 0.13 -23.70
CA ASP A 518 -7.70 0.38 -22.27
C ASP A 518 -7.66 1.89 -21.97
N PRO A 519 -8.65 2.45 -21.24
CA PRO A 519 -8.66 3.87 -20.85
C PRO A 519 -7.51 4.26 -19.92
N GLY A 520 -6.84 3.27 -19.31
CA GLY A 520 -5.65 3.46 -18.46
C GLY A 520 -4.39 3.79 -19.25
N VAL A 521 -4.37 3.54 -20.56
CA VAL A 521 -3.24 3.84 -21.44
C VAL A 521 -3.20 5.32 -21.81
N GLY A 522 -2.01 5.83 -22.07
CA GLY A 522 -1.79 7.19 -22.56
C GLY A 522 -1.44 8.19 -21.47
N ARG A 523 -1.65 9.47 -21.76
CA ARG A 523 -1.27 10.57 -20.87
C ARG A 523 -2.11 10.58 -19.60
N PHE A 524 -1.46 10.70 -18.43
CA PHE A 524 -2.17 10.74 -17.15
C PHE A 524 -1.74 11.88 -16.21
N LEU A 525 -0.55 12.49 -16.41
CA LEU A 525 -0.07 13.67 -15.67
C LEU A 525 0.63 14.63 -16.64
N GLU A 526 0.22 15.90 -16.66
CA GLU A 526 0.85 16.96 -17.45
C GLU A 526 1.81 17.78 -16.60
N PHE A 527 3.07 17.88 -16.97
CA PHE A 527 4.01 18.87 -16.43
C PHE A 527 3.97 20.14 -17.25
N ARG A 528 3.90 21.30 -16.56
CA ARG A 528 3.95 22.64 -17.14
C ARG A 528 5.19 23.36 -16.66
N ILE A 529 6.07 23.71 -17.57
CA ILE A 529 7.29 24.43 -17.25
C ILE A 529 6.97 25.93 -17.18
N VAL A 530 6.94 26.50 -15.97
CA VAL A 530 6.37 27.83 -15.76
C VAL A 530 7.39 28.94 -15.57
N ARG A 531 8.60 28.63 -15.05
CA ARG A 531 9.64 29.61 -14.79
C ARG A 531 11.00 28.98 -14.51
N ASP A 532 12.04 29.82 -14.47
CA ASP A 532 13.33 29.46 -13.89
C ASP A 532 13.24 29.43 -12.35
N PRO A 533 14.05 28.62 -11.65
CA PRO A 533 14.09 28.62 -10.20
C PRO A 533 14.65 29.95 -9.68
N ALA A 534 14.10 30.41 -8.54
CA ALA A 534 14.54 31.66 -7.91
C ALA A 534 16.01 31.60 -7.41
N THR A 535 16.48 30.42 -7.07
CA THR A 535 17.86 30.12 -6.68
C THR A 535 18.39 28.96 -7.52
N PRO A 536 19.70 28.91 -7.80
CA PRO A 536 20.29 27.82 -8.56
C PRO A 536 19.97 26.44 -7.94
N ASP A 537 19.71 25.47 -8.79
CA ASP A 537 19.53 24.08 -8.38
C ASP A 537 20.83 23.54 -7.76
N GLN A 538 20.81 23.23 -6.47
CA GLN A 538 21.94 22.69 -5.73
C GLN A 538 21.90 21.15 -5.64
N SER A 539 20.84 20.54 -6.13
CA SER A 539 20.65 19.11 -6.04
C SER A 539 21.60 18.32 -6.93
N GLN A 540 21.84 17.10 -6.53
CA GLN A 540 22.70 16.14 -7.24
C GLN A 540 22.02 14.80 -7.38
N VAL A 541 22.47 14.02 -8.34
CA VAL A 541 22.25 12.57 -8.43
C VAL A 541 23.63 11.94 -8.55
N PRO A 542 24.26 11.57 -7.42
CA PRO A 542 25.59 10.98 -7.43
C PRO A 542 25.63 9.63 -8.18
N ALA A 543 26.78 9.29 -8.75
CA ALA A 543 26.97 8.01 -9.45
C ALA A 543 26.85 6.78 -8.52
N VAL A 544 27.09 6.95 -7.24
CA VAL A 544 26.88 5.92 -6.19
C VAL A 544 25.92 6.48 -5.17
N LEU A 545 24.86 5.75 -4.88
CA LEU A 545 23.86 6.10 -3.86
C LEU A 545 24.12 5.31 -2.57
N ILE A 546 23.50 4.14 -2.42
CA ILE A 546 23.65 3.26 -1.27
C ILE A 546 24.06 1.87 -1.77
N PRO A 547 25.33 1.45 -1.61
CA PRO A 547 25.72 0.10 -1.97
C PRO A 547 24.95 -0.93 -1.15
N ASN A 548 24.69 -2.10 -1.72
CA ASN A 548 24.13 -3.19 -0.94
C ASN A 548 25.11 -3.66 0.13
N PRO A 549 24.65 -4.14 1.30
CA PRO A 549 25.51 -4.77 2.27
C PRO A 549 26.12 -6.06 1.70
N ASP A 550 27.36 -6.33 2.05
CA ASP A 550 28.01 -7.60 1.71
C ASP A 550 27.49 -8.72 2.65
N LEU A 551 26.62 -9.55 2.11
CA LEU A 551 26.08 -10.71 2.81
C LEU A 551 26.92 -11.99 2.65
N SER A 552 28.08 -11.94 1.98
CA SER A 552 28.90 -13.12 1.70
C SER A 552 29.37 -13.85 2.98
N GLN A 553 29.55 -13.10 4.07
CA GLN A 553 29.98 -13.64 5.36
C GLN A 553 28.81 -14.08 6.25
N VAL A 554 27.57 -13.86 5.85
CA VAL A 554 26.40 -14.31 6.60
C VAL A 554 25.95 -15.66 6.03
N PRO A 555 26.08 -16.77 6.78
CA PRO A 555 25.75 -18.08 6.25
C PRO A 555 24.27 -18.22 5.95
N VAL A 556 23.96 -18.86 4.83
CA VAL A 556 22.58 -19.25 4.48
C VAL A 556 22.23 -20.48 5.31
N THR A 557 21.19 -20.37 6.12
CA THR A 557 20.73 -21.45 6.99
C THR A 557 19.72 -22.36 6.33
N ARG A 558 18.96 -21.83 5.37
CA ARG A 558 17.95 -22.59 4.63
C ARG A 558 17.65 -21.94 3.29
N THR A 559 17.25 -22.77 2.33
CA THR A 559 16.57 -22.37 1.10
C THR A 559 15.13 -22.87 1.17
N ARG A 560 14.16 -21.99 0.86
CA ARG A 560 12.74 -22.32 0.78
C ARG A 560 12.23 -22.06 -0.62
N ARG A 561 11.12 -22.71 -0.94
CA ARG A 561 10.40 -22.48 -2.18
C ARG A 561 8.93 -22.22 -1.90
N PHE A 562 8.43 -21.07 -2.40
CA PHE A 562 7.05 -20.68 -2.34
C PHE A 562 6.45 -20.68 -3.75
N VAL A 563 5.27 -21.27 -3.91
CA VAL A 563 4.62 -21.41 -5.22
C VAL A 563 3.24 -20.77 -5.15
N PHE A 564 3.06 -19.72 -5.94
CA PHE A 564 1.84 -18.90 -6.00
C PHE A 564 0.99 -19.32 -7.19
N GLY A 565 -0.32 -19.42 -7.00
CA GLY A 565 -1.22 -19.75 -8.11
C GLY A 565 -2.65 -20.06 -7.73
N ASP A 566 -3.43 -20.42 -8.76
CA ASP A 566 -4.82 -20.86 -8.63
C ASP A 566 -4.87 -22.36 -8.35
N LYS A 567 -5.42 -22.76 -7.22
CA LYS A 567 -5.61 -24.16 -6.82
C LYS A 567 -7.05 -24.53 -6.54
N GLY A 568 -8.01 -23.66 -6.82
CA GLY A 568 -9.46 -23.97 -6.89
C GLY A 568 -9.97 -24.68 -5.69
N SER A 569 -9.61 -25.40 -4.86
CA SER A 569 -10.34 -26.14 -3.80
C SER A 569 -9.51 -26.85 -2.74
N GLN A 570 -8.29 -26.40 -2.52
CA GLN A 570 -7.52 -26.97 -1.42
C GLN A 570 -8.12 -26.52 -0.09
N THR A 571 -8.54 -27.46 0.71
CA THR A 571 -9.15 -27.19 2.00
C THR A 571 -8.09 -26.81 3.02
N THR A 572 -8.27 -25.67 3.65
CA THR A 572 -7.57 -25.31 4.89
C THR A 572 -8.37 -25.81 6.08
N THR A 573 -7.72 -26.00 7.21
CA THR A 573 -8.37 -26.34 8.47
C THR A 573 -8.91 -25.09 9.20
N ASP A 574 -8.49 -23.91 8.78
CA ASP A 574 -8.94 -22.65 9.36
C ASP A 574 -10.40 -22.37 8.93
N PRO A 575 -11.35 -22.30 9.86
CA PRO A 575 -12.76 -22.06 9.54
C PRO A 575 -13.02 -20.67 8.94
N VAL A 576 -12.11 -19.70 9.11
CA VAL A 576 -12.25 -18.35 8.54
C VAL A 576 -11.86 -18.32 7.07
N THR A 577 -10.81 -19.02 6.72
CA THR A 577 -10.24 -19.00 5.38
C THR A 577 -10.67 -20.18 4.54
N SER A 578 -11.31 -21.17 5.16
CA SER A 578 -11.85 -22.35 4.45
C SER A 578 -12.84 -21.95 3.38
N GLY A 579 -12.59 -22.39 2.17
CA GLY A 579 -13.43 -22.09 1.01
C GLY A 579 -13.32 -20.67 0.45
N ARG A 580 -12.37 -19.87 0.94
CA ARG A 580 -12.16 -18.51 0.45
C ARG A 580 -11.16 -18.44 -0.68
N GLY A 581 -11.54 -18.40 -1.86
CA GLY A 581 -10.72 -18.01 -2.97
C GLY A 581 -10.10 -19.16 -3.77
N PRO A 582 -9.87 -18.93 -5.07
CA PRO A 582 -9.10 -19.87 -5.87
C PRO A 582 -7.62 -19.84 -5.55
N TRP A 583 -7.16 -18.84 -4.82
CA TRP A 583 -5.75 -18.52 -4.67
C TRP A 583 -5.11 -19.26 -3.50
N GLY A 584 -3.85 -19.59 -3.66
CA GLY A 584 -3.09 -20.27 -2.62
C GLY A 584 -1.59 -20.17 -2.80
N ILE A 585 -0.87 -20.50 -1.73
CA ILE A 585 0.59 -20.51 -1.68
C ILE A 585 1.06 -21.88 -1.18
N GLY A 586 1.89 -22.56 -1.97
CA GLY A 586 2.59 -23.78 -1.58
C GLY A 586 3.95 -23.49 -0.97
N THR A 587 4.35 -24.23 0.05
CA THR A 587 5.63 -24.05 0.72
C THR A 587 6.44 -25.35 0.69
N ASP A 588 7.71 -25.29 0.27
CA ASP A 588 8.69 -26.38 0.30
C ASP A 588 8.20 -27.70 -0.32
N GLY A 589 7.50 -27.63 -1.45
CA GLY A 589 6.98 -28.78 -2.18
C GLY A 589 5.62 -29.30 -1.68
N GLY A 590 5.02 -28.64 -0.68
CA GLY A 590 3.62 -28.83 -0.32
C GLY A 590 2.69 -28.32 -1.41
N GLY A 591 1.43 -28.80 -1.42
CA GLY A 591 0.41 -28.24 -2.29
C GLY A 591 0.11 -26.80 -1.94
N GLN A 592 -0.42 -26.04 -2.91
CA GLN A 592 -0.87 -24.68 -2.65
C GLN A 592 -2.12 -24.71 -1.80
N LEU A 593 -2.10 -23.94 -0.73
CA LEU A 593 -3.18 -23.87 0.27
C LEU A 593 -3.66 -22.43 0.38
N ASN A 594 -4.92 -22.25 0.63
CA ASN A 594 -5.47 -20.95 1.02
C ASN A 594 -4.86 -20.48 2.33
N ALA A 595 -5.03 -19.20 2.65
CA ALA A 595 -4.62 -18.62 3.92
C ALA A 595 -5.14 -19.45 5.10
N ASP A 596 -4.29 -19.67 6.07
CA ASP A 596 -4.58 -20.37 7.32
C ASP A 596 -3.70 -19.78 8.42
N PHE A 597 -4.27 -18.97 9.28
CA PHE A 597 -3.51 -18.29 10.34
C PHE A 597 -3.05 -19.25 11.44
N GLY A 598 -3.65 -20.41 11.55
CA GLY A 598 -3.17 -21.49 12.43
C GLY A 598 -1.90 -22.16 11.92
N ARG A 599 -1.55 -21.98 10.62
CA ARG A 599 -0.40 -22.62 9.99
C ARG A 599 0.77 -21.65 9.87
N VAL A 600 1.92 -22.04 10.45
CA VAL A 600 3.19 -21.37 10.23
C VAL A 600 3.87 -21.98 9.00
N SER A 601 3.90 -21.24 7.90
CA SER A 601 4.44 -21.73 6.62
C SER A 601 5.96 -21.69 6.56
N ALA A 602 6.59 -20.75 7.24
CA ALA A 602 8.04 -20.64 7.39
C ALA A 602 8.39 -20.13 8.79
N ALA A 603 9.50 -20.61 9.35
CA ALA A 603 10.01 -20.19 10.63
C ALA A 603 11.53 -19.95 10.55
N PRO A 604 11.97 -18.84 9.92
CA PRO A 604 13.36 -18.45 9.97
C PRO A 604 13.80 -18.12 11.40
N LYS A 605 15.06 -18.41 11.70
CA LYS A 605 15.62 -18.08 13.01
C LYS A 605 16.11 -16.65 13.06
N PHE A 606 15.87 -16.00 14.17
CA PHE A 606 16.40 -14.68 14.48
C PHE A 606 17.94 -14.63 14.25
N GLY A 607 18.41 -13.57 13.60
CA GLY A 607 19.81 -13.33 13.28
C GLY A 607 20.35 -14.16 12.11
N THR A 608 19.51 -14.94 11.42
CA THR A 608 19.94 -15.79 10.31
C THR A 608 19.60 -15.20 8.95
N ARG A 609 20.15 -15.83 7.90
CA ARG A 609 19.84 -15.51 6.50
C ARG A 609 19.28 -16.73 5.80
N GLU A 610 18.25 -16.54 5.01
CA GLU A 610 17.71 -17.58 4.14
C GLU A 610 17.69 -17.12 2.67
N ILE A 611 17.53 -18.08 1.77
CA ILE A 611 17.24 -17.86 0.35
C ILE A 611 15.82 -18.37 0.09
N TRP A 612 14.98 -17.52 -0.51
CA TRP A 612 13.61 -17.87 -0.87
C TRP A 612 13.45 -17.83 -2.39
N GLU A 613 12.96 -18.91 -2.97
CA GLU A 613 12.55 -18.97 -4.36
C GLU A 613 11.04 -18.78 -4.43
N LEU A 614 10.62 -17.66 -5.00
CA LEU A 614 9.22 -17.32 -5.25
C LEU A 614 8.90 -17.73 -6.68
N VAL A 615 7.87 -18.54 -6.88
CA VAL A 615 7.54 -19.14 -8.17
C VAL A 615 6.07 -18.94 -8.49
N ASN A 616 5.79 -18.47 -9.69
CA ASN A 616 4.44 -18.45 -10.25
C ASN A 616 4.20 -19.78 -10.98
N ASP A 617 3.14 -20.52 -10.65
CA ASP A 617 2.86 -21.83 -11.24
C ASP A 617 2.16 -21.76 -12.62
N GLY A 618 2.06 -20.56 -13.17
CA GLY A 618 1.41 -20.33 -14.45
C GLY A 618 -0.03 -19.82 -14.34
N GLY A 619 -0.92 -20.34 -15.18
CA GLY A 619 -2.33 -19.94 -15.15
C GLY A 619 -2.64 -18.59 -15.82
N GLY A 620 -1.63 -17.78 -16.14
CA GLY A 620 -1.78 -16.54 -16.92
C GLY A 620 -1.96 -15.26 -16.08
N TRP A 621 -1.73 -15.30 -14.77
CA TRP A 621 -1.75 -14.13 -13.90
C TRP A 621 -0.35 -13.66 -13.52
N ASP A 622 -0.15 -12.37 -13.38
CA ASP A 622 0.99 -11.77 -12.71
C ASP A 622 0.69 -11.65 -11.21
N HIS A 623 1.71 -11.93 -10.38
CA HIS A 623 1.62 -11.81 -8.95
C HIS A 623 2.72 -10.89 -8.41
N PRO A 624 2.41 -9.66 -7.97
CA PRO A 624 3.36 -8.85 -7.18
C PRO A 624 3.36 -9.39 -5.74
N ILE A 625 4.41 -10.12 -5.39
CA ILE A 625 4.52 -10.75 -4.07
C ILE A 625 5.19 -9.79 -3.10
N HIS A 626 4.49 -9.51 -2.01
CA HIS A 626 5.01 -8.75 -0.87
C HIS A 626 5.42 -9.68 0.27
N VAL A 627 6.62 -9.44 0.79
CA VAL A 627 7.15 -10.10 1.98
C VAL A 627 7.33 -9.03 3.05
N HIS A 628 6.58 -9.17 4.15
CA HIS A 628 6.64 -8.23 5.26
C HIS A 628 7.97 -8.25 6.00
N PHE A 629 8.28 -7.20 6.73
CA PHE A 629 9.35 -6.99 7.69
C PHE A 629 10.70 -6.58 7.07
N GLU A 630 11.46 -7.53 6.49
CA GLU A 630 12.82 -7.25 5.99
C GLU A 630 12.84 -7.12 4.47
N GLU A 631 13.60 -6.16 3.99
CA GLU A 631 13.84 -6.05 2.55
C GLU A 631 14.84 -7.09 2.08
N SER A 632 14.62 -7.59 0.90
CA SER A 632 15.42 -8.62 0.29
C SER A 632 16.17 -8.13 -0.93
N GLN A 633 17.32 -8.76 -1.20
CA GLN A 633 18.05 -8.60 -2.45
C GLN A 633 17.65 -9.71 -3.42
N ILE A 634 17.39 -9.35 -4.68
CA ILE A 634 17.14 -10.32 -5.74
C ILE A 634 18.47 -10.92 -6.18
N LEU A 635 18.60 -12.24 -6.06
CA LEU A 635 19.76 -13.00 -6.50
C LEU A 635 19.64 -13.48 -7.95
N ALA A 636 18.43 -13.83 -8.37
CA ALA A 636 18.17 -14.34 -9.72
C ALA A 636 16.72 -14.11 -10.14
N ARG A 637 16.49 -13.98 -11.43
CA ARG A 637 15.19 -14.10 -12.10
C ARG A 637 15.24 -15.27 -13.08
N ASN A 638 14.24 -16.13 -13.04
CA ASN A 638 14.15 -17.32 -13.88
C ASN A 638 15.47 -18.13 -13.85
N GLY A 639 15.99 -18.35 -12.64
CA GLY A 639 17.19 -19.14 -12.37
C GLY A 639 18.53 -18.50 -12.76
N SER A 640 18.55 -17.24 -13.24
CA SER A 640 19.79 -16.57 -13.63
C SER A 640 19.99 -15.20 -13.00
N ALA A 641 21.16 -14.98 -12.42
CA ALA A 641 21.57 -13.68 -11.87
C ALA A 641 21.74 -12.60 -12.98
N SER A 642 22.05 -13.01 -14.21
CA SER A 642 22.16 -12.08 -15.34
C SER A 642 20.81 -11.49 -15.76
N ASN A 643 19.71 -12.09 -15.34
CA ASN A 643 18.35 -11.60 -15.64
C ASN A 643 17.88 -10.54 -14.64
N VAL A 644 18.65 -10.23 -13.60
CA VAL A 644 18.34 -9.15 -12.66
C VAL A 644 18.77 -7.82 -13.27
N PRO A 645 17.83 -6.95 -13.65
CA PRO A 645 18.17 -5.70 -14.30
C PRO A 645 18.77 -4.69 -13.32
N ALA A 646 19.43 -3.66 -13.83
CA ALA A 646 20.14 -2.68 -13.02
C ALA A 646 19.22 -1.97 -12.01
N TRP A 647 17.97 -1.70 -12.39
CA TRP A 647 16.98 -1.03 -11.56
C TRP A 647 16.35 -1.92 -10.47
N GLU A 648 16.66 -3.20 -10.44
CA GLU A 648 16.25 -4.12 -9.36
C GLU A 648 17.43 -4.61 -8.50
N LYS A 649 18.62 -4.09 -8.70
CA LYS A 649 19.81 -4.47 -7.93
C LYS A 649 19.87 -3.89 -6.52
N GLY A 650 18.91 -3.07 -6.13
CA GLY A 650 18.72 -2.64 -4.75
C GLY A 650 17.99 -3.68 -3.91
N ARG A 651 17.51 -3.25 -2.74
CA ARG A 651 16.65 -4.05 -1.88
C ARG A 651 15.19 -3.74 -2.22
N LYS A 652 14.35 -4.76 -2.09
CA LYS A 652 12.92 -4.69 -2.42
C LYS A 652 12.09 -5.44 -1.38
N ASP A 653 10.81 -5.13 -1.33
CA ASP A 653 9.81 -5.86 -0.56
C ASP A 653 8.65 -6.38 -1.41
N VAL A 654 8.54 -5.95 -2.68
CA VAL A 654 7.56 -6.46 -3.65
C VAL A 654 8.30 -7.08 -4.84
N PHE A 655 7.96 -8.31 -5.17
CA PHE A 655 8.62 -9.09 -6.22
C PHE A 655 7.59 -9.51 -7.27
N ARG A 656 7.64 -8.90 -8.45
CA ARG A 656 6.75 -9.29 -9.55
C ARG A 656 7.09 -10.65 -10.10
N LEU A 657 6.12 -11.55 -10.10
CA LEU A 657 6.18 -12.86 -10.73
C LEU A 657 5.29 -12.85 -11.97
N ARG A 658 5.90 -12.90 -13.13
CA ARG A 658 5.19 -13.13 -14.40
C ARG A 658 4.74 -14.59 -14.48
N PRO A 659 3.77 -14.95 -15.33
CA PRO A 659 3.35 -16.34 -15.51
C PRO A 659 4.56 -17.24 -15.81
N ASP A 660 4.61 -18.40 -15.16
CA ASP A 660 5.72 -19.37 -15.24
C ASP A 660 7.10 -18.81 -14.82
N GLY A 661 7.13 -17.64 -14.19
CA GLY A 661 8.36 -16.98 -13.77
C GLY A 661 8.78 -17.33 -12.35
N SER A 662 10.05 -17.07 -12.03
CA SER A 662 10.58 -17.17 -10.68
C SER A 662 11.50 -16.02 -10.30
N VAL A 663 11.52 -15.70 -9.01
CA VAL A 663 12.44 -14.73 -8.41
C VAL A 663 13.08 -15.38 -7.21
N THR A 664 14.42 -15.41 -7.17
CA THR A 664 15.18 -15.88 -6.02
C THR A 664 15.67 -14.69 -5.22
N ILE A 665 15.28 -14.60 -3.96
CA ILE A 665 15.67 -13.53 -3.05
C ILE A 665 16.50 -14.04 -1.89
N THR A 666 17.25 -13.15 -1.26
CA THR A 666 17.92 -13.43 0.03
C THR A 666 17.50 -12.39 1.04
N THR A 667 17.13 -12.89 2.23
CA THR A 667 16.64 -12.09 3.35
C THR A 667 17.43 -12.43 4.59
N GLN A 668 17.79 -11.41 5.37
CA GLN A 668 18.39 -11.56 6.69
C GLN A 668 17.36 -11.12 7.73
N PHE A 669 17.09 -11.98 8.74
CA PHE A 669 16.08 -11.74 9.76
C PHE A 669 16.74 -11.21 11.02
N ARG A 670 16.50 -9.94 11.35
CA ARG A 670 17.24 -9.21 12.39
C ARG A 670 16.32 -8.52 13.39
N ASP A 671 16.79 -8.42 14.63
CA ASP A 671 16.35 -7.52 15.72
C ASP A 671 14.96 -7.75 16.29
N PHE A 672 13.95 -7.98 15.48
CA PHE A 672 12.56 -8.14 15.91
C PHE A 672 12.04 -9.53 15.53
N GLY A 673 11.14 -10.03 16.34
CA GLY A 673 10.54 -11.34 16.15
C GLY A 673 9.01 -11.28 16.06
N GLY A 674 8.40 -12.44 15.97
CA GLY A 674 6.98 -12.63 15.90
C GLY A 674 6.51 -12.99 14.49
N MET A 675 5.21 -12.85 14.26
CA MET A 675 4.63 -13.29 13.00
C MET A 675 4.47 -12.17 12.01
N PHE A 676 4.71 -12.53 10.77
CA PHE A 676 4.60 -11.66 9.62
C PHE A 676 3.84 -12.35 8.50
N MET A 677 3.49 -11.59 7.47
CA MET A 677 2.75 -12.09 6.33
C MET A 677 3.62 -12.12 5.07
N GLU A 678 3.24 -12.99 4.15
CA GLU A 678 3.66 -12.98 2.76
C GLU A 678 2.41 -13.18 1.91
N HIS A 679 2.21 -12.36 0.90
CA HIS A 679 1.01 -12.40 0.08
C HIS A 679 1.22 -11.80 -1.30
N CYS A 680 0.26 -12.06 -2.19
CA CYS A 680 0.15 -11.35 -3.46
C CYS A 680 -0.46 -9.97 -3.21
N HIS A 681 0.18 -8.92 -3.73
CA HIS A 681 -0.33 -7.55 -3.60
C HIS A 681 -1.26 -7.11 -4.76
N ASN A 682 -1.62 -8.01 -5.70
CA ASN A 682 -2.93 -7.88 -6.32
C ASN A 682 -3.93 -8.09 -5.18
N THR A 683 -4.49 -7.00 -4.68
CA THR A 683 -5.24 -7.02 -3.43
C THR A 683 -6.55 -7.81 -3.54
N THR A 684 -7.02 -8.08 -4.76
CA THR A 684 -8.12 -9.02 -5.00
C THR A 684 -7.67 -10.46 -4.74
N HIS A 685 -6.44 -10.84 -5.15
CA HIS A 685 -5.88 -12.15 -4.84
C HIS A 685 -5.65 -12.33 -3.34
N GLU A 686 -5.12 -11.31 -2.68
CA GLU A 686 -4.94 -11.27 -1.23
C GLU A 686 -6.26 -11.49 -0.50
N ASP A 687 -7.30 -10.70 -0.82
CA ASP A 687 -8.65 -10.83 -0.24
C ASP A 687 -9.25 -12.22 -0.45
N ASN A 688 -8.84 -12.91 -1.51
CA ASN A 688 -9.26 -14.26 -1.85
C ASN A 688 -8.22 -15.33 -1.49
N ALA A 689 -7.48 -15.10 -0.40
CA ALA A 689 -6.65 -16.03 0.35
C ALA A 689 -5.26 -16.38 -0.23
N MET A 690 -4.70 -15.58 -1.16
CA MET A 690 -3.28 -15.68 -1.52
C MET A 690 -2.41 -14.97 -0.49
N LEU A 691 -2.40 -15.50 0.70
CA LEU A 691 -1.73 -14.97 1.87
C LEU A 691 -1.31 -16.11 2.78
N LEU A 692 -0.11 -16.03 3.35
CA LEU A 692 0.37 -16.97 4.35
C LEU A 692 1.00 -16.25 5.55
N ARG A 693 1.03 -16.96 6.68
CA ARG A 693 1.74 -16.58 7.89
C ARG A 693 3.13 -17.19 7.89
N TRP A 694 4.13 -16.42 8.22
CA TRP A 694 5.46 -16.89 8.60
C TRP A 694 5.89 -16.21 9.92
N GLU A 695 6.92 -16.76 10.60
CA GLU A 695 7.25 -16.34 11.95
C GLU A 695 8.75 -16.36 12.19
N ILE A 696 9.30 -15.28 12.77
CA ILE A 696 10.67 -15.25 13.22
C ILE A 696 10.75 -15.78 14.64
N ASP A 697 11.45 -16.89 14.82
CA ASP A 697 11.78 -17.45 16.12
C ASP A 697 12.92 -16.67 16.77
N ASP A 698 12.58 -15.80 17.72
CA ASP A 698 13.52 -14.98 18.49
C ASP A 698 13.88 -15.58 19.86
N SER A 699 13.30 -16.74 20.21
CA SER A 699 13.48 -17.36 21.54
C SER A 699 14.66 -18.32 21.63
N GLY A 700 15.21 -18.74 20.48
CA GLY A 700 16.24 -19.79 20.40
C GLY A 700 15.73 -21.21 20.68
N ALA A 701 14.43 -21.37 20.88
CA ALA A 701 13.69 -22.63 20.94
C ALA A 701 12.47 -22.51 20.01
N PRO A 702 11.89 -23.59 19.51
CA PRO A 702 10.65 -23.52 18.76
C PRO A 702 9.56 -22.85 19.63
N PHE A 703 9.33 -21.58 19.41
CA PHE A 703 8.36 -20.79 20.14
C PHE A 703 7.36 -20.23 19.14
N VAL A 704 6.18 -20.78 19.15
CA VAL A 704 5.06 -20.23 18.37
C VAL A 704 4.37 -19.21 19.24
N ARG A 705 4.49 -17.94 18.87
CA ARG A 705 3.72 -16.87 19.52
C ARG A 705 2.23 -17.07 19.23
N PRO A 706 1.35 -16.84 20.21
CA PRO A 706 -0.07 -16.80 19.93
C PRO A 706 -0.36 -15.78 18.82
N LEU A 707 -1.39 -16.08 18.03
CA LEU A 707 -1.87 -15.13 17.02
C LEU A 707 -2.34 -13.84 17.70
N PRO A 708 -2.01 -12.64 17.16
CA PRO A 708 -2.66 -11.42 17.60
C PRO A 708 -4.16 -11.54 17.34
N THR A 709 -4.93 -11.21 18.34
CA THR A 709 -6.39 -11.24 18.25
C THR A 709 -6.93 -9.84 17.98
N PRO A 710 -8.13 -9.75 17.40
CA PRO A 710 -8.83 -8.47 17.33
C PRO A 710 -9.05 -7.88 18.71
N ILE A 711 -9.12 -6.55 18.78
CA ILE A 711 -9.62 -5.88 19.98
C ILE A 711 -11.08 -6.31 20.18
N PRO A 712 -11.50 -6.66 21.43
CA PRO A 712 -12.88 -7.03 21.68
C PRO A 712 -13.86 -5.96 21.19
N LYS A 713 -14.94 -6.42 20.55
CA LYS A 713 -15.98 -5.58 20.03
C LYS A 713 -16.61 -4.73 21.14
N PRO A 714 -16.80 -3.41 20.96
CA PRO A 714 -17.45 -2.56 21.93
C PRO A 714 -18.88 -3.03 22.24
N GLN A 715 -19.29 -2.93 23.51
CA GLN A 715 -20.64 -3.34 23.92
C GLN A 715 -21.71 -2.47 23.25
N GLY A 716 -22.80 -3.09 22.87
CA GLY A 716 -23.93 -2.43 22.26
C GLY A 716 -23.72 -1.95 20.84
N VAL A 717 -22.58 -2.18 20.26
CA VAL A 717 -22.33 -1.93 18.85
C VAL A 717 -22.79 -3.15 18.06
N THR A 718 -23.78 -2.96 17.20
CA THR A 718 -24.28 -4.01 16.33
C THR A 718 -23.61 -3.88 14.98
N PHE A 719 -22.60 -4.67 14.73
CA PHE A 719 -22.07 -4.86 13.39
C PHE A 719 -22.93 -5.90 12.69
N GLN A 720 -23.56 -5.51 11.60
CA GLN A 720 -24.25 -6.46 10.75
C GLN A 720 -23.22 -7.25 9.97
N SER A 721 -22.86 -8.40 10.44
CA SER A 721 -21.89 -9.06 9.67
C SER A 721 -21.70 -10.52 10.00
N PRO A 722 -21.46 -11.34 8.98
CA PRO A 722 -20.69 -12.55 9.10
C PRO A 722 -19.29 -12.35 9.69
N ASP A 723 -19.01 -11.26 10.22
CA ASP A 723 -17.79 -10.65 10.75
C ASP A 723 -17.65 -10.77 12.23
N ASP A 724 -18.69 -11.10 12.84
CA ASP A 724 -18.66 -11.98 13.99
C ASP A 724 -17.93 -13.29 13.62
N ILE A 725 -17.34 -13.35 12.42
CA ILE A 725 -16.28 -14.23 12.02
C ILE A 725 -14.98 -13.79 12.73
N LEU A 726 -15.07 -13.74 13.99
CA LEU A 726 -13.94 -14.05 14.80
C LEU A 726 -13.83 -15.56 14.71
N PRO A 727 -12.76 -16.10 14.18
CA PRO A 727 -12.56 -17.51 14.27
C PRO A 727 -12.68 -17.90 15.72
N SER A 728 -13.42 -18.93 16.00
CA SER A 728 -13.37 -19.61 17.30
C SER A 728 -11.97 -20.09 17.67
N ALA A 729 -10.99 -19.90 16.78
CA ALA A 729 -9.59 -20.24 16.93
C ALA A 729 -8.69 -19.04 17.32
N PHE A 730 -9.21 -17.82 17.40
CA PHE A 730 -8.46 -16.71 18.01
C PHE A 730 -8.63 -16.74 19.53
#